data_068811e9e054ab099450298c556012b0
#
_entry.id   068811e9e054ab099450298c556012b0
#
_cell.length_a   1.000
_cell.length_b   1.000
_cell.length_c   1.000
_cell.angle_alpha   90.00
_cell.angle_beta   90.00
_cell.angle_gamma   90.00
#
_symmetry.space_group_name_H-M   'P 1'
#
loop_
_entity.id
_entity.type
_entity.pdbx_description
1 polymer ?
#
loop_
_entity_poly.entity_id
_entity_poly.type
_entity_poly.pdbx_seq_one_letter_code
_entity_poly.pdbx_strand_id
1 'polypeptide(L)'
;MAAACNRLAGETSPYLKQHESNPVDWYPWGEEALELARRENKPILLSIGYSACHWCHVMAHESFEDVDTAALMNRLFVNIKVDREERPDLDKIYQTAHQIITQRAGGWPLTMFLSPEDQTPFFGGTYFPPEPRYGMPGFKDILNRVHQYYTEQGEELSRQTESLRDVFTRLNPEKQDQVELTDEPLTMARTVLEQQFDSKHGGFGDAPKFPHSPGIERLLRHWRESAHGEEPDVQALYMAAMTLQRMIQGGVFDQVGGGFYRYSVDDLWMIPHFEKMLYDNGPLLALCAQLWLATGDEVFHRAANSTADWVLAEMQSPEGGYYATLDADSEGEEGKFYVWTPEQVKELLDEEQYPLFSAVYGLDRQANFEGAWHLHTFRDTEEVAKELGITEPHAQHLLAQARRRLLEHREQRIRPGRDEKILTAWNGMMIRGMAIASRSLGRPELAESARGAADFIHEHMWQDGRLLASYKDGRARFSGYLDDYVFLAEGLLELLQCEWRSDYLAWATELADCLLAHFEDPDAGGFFFTADDQEQLIHRPKSLSDDATPSGNGVAASVLRRLGLLLGEPRYLEAADRTLAAAWPAIQRYPYAHCSLLQALEDTVLPVETLIIRGEGETLEDWRETTQSIFAPRRMVFAIPSDAKDLPEGIKGKAAKKETVAYQCVGMQCSAPLESIQALLSTIAGR
;
A
#
# COMPACT_ATOMS: atom_id res chain seq x y z
N MET A 1 -28.89 28.38 -15.87
CA MET A 1 -27.58 29.04 -15.72
C MET A 1 -26.63 27.94 -15.31
N ALA A 2 -25.53 27.72 -16.02
CA ALA A 2 -24.51 26.80 -15.54
C ALA A 2 -24.06 27.29 -14.14
N ALA A 3 -24.03 26.38 -13.14
CA ALA A 3 -23.49 26.71 -11.83
C ALA A 3 -22.06 27.23 -12.03
N ALA A 4 -21.71 28.36 -11.42
CA ALA A 4 -20.35 28.86 -11.48
C ALA A 4 -19.47 27.87 -10.71
N CYS A 5 -18.50 27.27 -11.39
CA CYS A 5 -17.52 26.38 -10.74
C CYS A 5 -16.67 27.18 -9.75
N ASN A 6 -16.34 26.56 -8.62
CA ASN A 6 -15.37 27.09 -7.65
C ASN A 6 -13.91 26.88 -8.13
N ARG A 7 -12.89 27.17 -7.29
CA ARG A 7 -11.48 27.09 -7.70
C ARG A 7 -10.97 25.67 -7.95
N LEU A 8 -11.71 24.63 -7.55
CA LEU A 8 -11.33 23.24 -7.81
C LEU A 8 -11.44 22.83 -9.28
N ALA A 9 -12.17 23.58 -10.12
CA ALA A 9 -12.31 23.31 -11.55
C ALA A 9 -10.97 23.29 -12.32
N GLY A 10 -9.95 23.98 -11.82
CA GLY A 10 -8.60 23.98 -12.38
C GLY A 10 -7.71 22.81 -11.99
N GLU A 11 -8.16 21.97 -11.06
CA GLU A 11 -7.39 20.85 -10.52
C GLU A 11 -7.43 19.61 -11.42
N THR A 12 -6.45 18.69 -11.24
CA THR A 12 -6.41 17.41 -11.95
C THR A 12 -7.00 16.26 -11.15
N SER A 13 -6.99 16.37 -9.81
CA SER A 13 -7.53 15.36 -8.91
C SER A 13 -9.01 15.09 -9.20
N PRO A 14 -9.41 13.82 -9.47
CA PRO A 14 -10.81 13.45 -9.60
C PRO A 14 -11.62 13.79 -8.36
N TYR A 15 -11.05 13.60 -7.16
CA TYR A 15 -11.69 13.96 -5.89
C TYR A 15 -12.01 15.46 -5.80
N LEU A 16 -11.07 16.32 -6.13
CA LEU A 16 -11.30 17.76 -6.10
C LEU A 16 -12.34 18.17 -7.14
N LYS A 17 -12.30 17.58 -8.33
CA LYS A 17 -13.29 17.81 -9.39
C LYS A 17 -14.71 17.38 -9.03
N GLN A 18 -14.89 16.33 -8.23
CA GLN A 18 -16.21 15.94 -7.69
C GLN A 18 -16.89 17.09 -6.93
N HIS A 19 -16.10 18.04 -6.40
CA HIS A 19 -16.57 19.18 -5.62
C HIS A 19 -16.54 20.53 -6.36
N GLU A 20 -16.15 20.58 -7.64
CA GLU A 20 -16.01 21.83 -8.40
C GLU A 20 -17.32 22.60 -8.58
N SER A 21 -18.46 21.89 -8.59
CA SER A 21 -19.81 22.46 -8.74
C SER A 21 -20.56 22.67 -7.42
N ASN A 22 -19.93 22.34 -6.27
CA ASN A 22 -20.56 22.58 -4.96
C ASN A 22 -20.82 24.08 -4.75
N PRO A 23 -21.92 24.45 -4.06
CA PRO A 23 -22.16 25.85 -3.66
C PRO A 23 -21.17 26.38 -2.62
N VAL A 24 -20.37 25.51 -1.99
CA VAL A 24 -19.25 25.90 -1.16
C VAL A 24 -18.14 26.51 -2.03
N ASP A 25 -17.60 27.65 -1.59
CA ASP A 25 -16.46 28.32 -2.25
C ASP A 25 -15.15 27.62 -1.86
N TRP A 26 -14.94 26.44 -2.44
CA TRP A 26 -13.78 25.60 -2.20
C TRP A 26 -12.52 26.15 -2.88
N TYR A 27 -11.43 26.12 -2.15
CA TYR A 27 -10.07 26.34 -2.63
C TYR A 27 -9.26 25.05 -2.54
N PRO A 28 -8.32 24.78 -3.46
CA PRO A 28 -7.23 23.85 -3.18
C PRO A 28 -6.31 24.43 -2.11
N TRP A 29 -5.51 23.57 -1.46
CA TRP A 29 -4.44 24.05 -0.58
C TRP A 29 -3.41 24.84 -1.37
N GLY A 30 -3.15 26.07 -0.96
CA GLY A 30 -2.19 26.96 -1.61
C GLY A 30 -2.24 28.38 -1.09
N GLU A 31 -1.30 29.19 -1.52
CA GLU A 31 -1.11 30.54 -0.98
C GLU A 31 -2.33 31.45 -1.17
N GLU A 32 -3.09 31.31 -2.28
CA GLU A 32 -4.32 32.11 -2.50
C GLU A 32 -5.31 31.96 -1.34
N ALA A 33 -5.56 30.73 -0.90
CA ALA A 33 -6.49 30.46 0.19
C ALA A 33 -5.92 30.91 1.56
N LEU A 34 -4.63 30.64 1.79
CA LEU A 34 -3.95 30.97 3.05
C LEU A 34 -3.83 32.49 3.24
N GLU A 35 -3.48 33.24 2.19
CA GLU A 35 -3.45 34.71 2.21
C GLU A 35 -4.84 35.31 2.40
N LEU A 36 -5.87 34.73 1.76
CA LEU A 36 -7.24 35.16 1.93
C LEU A 36 -7.66 35.01 3.41
N ALA A 37 -7.37 33.85 4.03
CA ALA A 37 -7.69 33.59 5.42
C ALA A 37 -7.02 34.59 6.37
N ARG A 38 -5.72 34.86 6.16
CA ARG A 38 -4.96 35.86 6.94
C ARG A 38 -5.54 37.27 6.77
N ARG A 39 -5.76 37.69 5.52
CA ARG A 39 -6.26 39.04 5.23
C ARG A 39 -7.64 39.31 5.81
N GLU A 40 -8.52 38.33 5.78
CA GLU A 40 -9.88 38.46 6.30
C GLU A 40 -10.00 38.07 7.77
N ASN A 41 -8.91 37.60 8.38
CA ASN A 41 -8.87 37.03 9.75
C ASN A 41 -9.97 35.99 9.96
N LYS A 42 -10.16 35.11 8.97
CA LYS A 42 -11.12 34.01 9.00
C LYS A 42 -10.43 32.68 9.30
N PRO A 43 -10.98 31.88 10.21
CA PRO A 43 -10.45 30.52 10.40
C PRO A 43 -10.64 29.70 9.11
N ILE A 44 -9.73 28.73 8.92
CA ILE A 44 -9.77 27.84 7.78
C ILE A 44 -10.59 26.60 8.16
N LEU A 45 -11.55 26.20 7.30
CA LEU A 45 -12.17 24.88 7.34
C LEU A 45 -11.45 24.01 6.31
N LEU A 46 -10.67 23.05 6.80
CA LEU A 46 -9.93 22.08 6.00
C LEU A 46 -10.70 20.77 5.92
N SER A 47 -11.01 20.30 4.70
CA SER A 47 -11.63 19.00 4.47
C SER A 47 -10.70 18.12 3.63
N ILE A 48 -10.27 16.99 4.21
CA ILE A 48 -9.38 16.02 3.56
C ILE A 48 -10.15 14.73 3.29
N GLY A 49 -9.97 14.17 2.10
CA GLY A 49 -10.59 12.92 1.67
C GLY A 49 -9.93 12.38 0.41
N TYR A 50 -10.59 11.46 -0.27
CA TYR A 50 -10.12 10.87 -1.51
C TYR A 50 -11.31 10.40 -2.38
N SER A 51 -11.05 10.10 -3.65
CA SER A 51 -12.08 9.91 -4.67
C SER A 51 -13.03 8.74 -4.37
N ALA A 52 -12.50 7.60 -3.93
CA ALA A 52 -13.27 6.38 -3.67
C ALA A 52 -13.91 6.32 -2.26
N CYS A 53 -13.83 7.39 -1.48
CA CYS A 53 -14.26 7.44 -0.09
C CYS A 53 -15.78 7.57 0.05
N HIS A 54 -16.49 6.47 0.35
CA HIS A 54 -17.94 6.45 0.56
C HIS A 54 -18.43 7.53 1.54
N TRP A 55 -17.86 7.63 2.75
CA TRP A 55 -18.28 8.64 3.73
C TRP A 55 -17.97 10.07 3.31
N CYS A 56 -17.00 10.28 2.40
CA CYS A 56 -16.77 11.59 1.78
C CYS A 56 -17.92 11.95 0.84
N HIS A 57 -18.44 10.98 0.05
CA HIS A 57 -19.62 11.17 -0.78
C HIS A 57 -20.86 11.47 0.07
N VAL A 58 -21.09 10.71 1.14
CA VAL A 58 -22.20 10.95 2.08
C VAL A 58 -22.16 12.38 2.62
N MET A 59 -21.00 12.84 3.13
CA MET A 59 -20.87 14.20 3.66
C MET A 59 -21.04 15.27 2.58
N ALA A 60 -20.62 15.01 1.36
CA ALA A 60 -20.83 15.90 0.22
C ALA A 60 -22.31 16.11 -0.07
N HIS A 61 -23.07 15.02 -0.23
CA HIS A 61 -24.50 15.07 -0.52
C HIS A 61 -25.33 15.68 0.64
N GLU A 62 -24.99 15.33 1.88
CA GLU A 62 -25.75 15.80 3.05
C GLU A 62 -25.43 17.25 3.44
N SER A 63 -24.22 17.76 3.16
CA SER A 63 -23.75 19.05 3.68
C SER A 63 -23.17 20.00 2.64
N PHE A 64 -22.29 19.54 1.74
CA PHE A 64 -21.57 20.45 0.83
C PHE A 64 -22.40 20.86 -0.38
N GLU A 65 -23.42 20.10 -0.73
CA GLU A 65 -24.40 20.40 -1.78
C GLU A 65 -25.60 21.20 -1.24
N ASP A 66 -25.81 21.26 0.09
CA ASP A 66 -26.86 22.06 0.71
C ASP A 66 -26.50 23.56 0.68
N VAL A 67 -27.36 24.33 0.00
CA VAL A 67 -27.12 25.78 -0.22
C VAL A 67 -27.02 26.57 1.07
N ASP A 68 -27.82 26.21 2.10
CA ASP A 68 -27.82 26.92 3.39
C ASP A 68 -26.56 26.61 4.19
N THR A 69 -26.11 25.36 4.19
CA THR A 69 -24.83 24.96 4.81
C THR A 69 -23.67 25.63 4.10
N ALA A 70 -23.65 25.62 2.76
CA ALA A 70 -22.62 26.27 1.98
C ALA A 70 -22.55 27.78 2.22
N ALA A 71 -23.70 28.47 2.29
CA ALA A 71 -23.74 29.90 2.62
C ALA A 71 -23.17 30.19 4.01
N LEU A 72 -23.41 29.30 4.99
CA LEU A 72 -22.85 29.41 6.33
C LEU A 72 -21.32 29.19 6.31
N MET A 73 -20.85 28.15 5.62
CA MET A 73 -19.42 27.85 5.46
C MET A 73 -18.67 29.02 4.81
N ASN A 74 -19.17 29.54 3.69
CA ASN A 74 -18.55 30.64 2.94
C ASN A 74 -18.49 31.94 3.75
N ARG A 75 -19.50 32.19 4.59
CA ARG A 75 -19.53 33.38 5.46
C ARG A 75 -18.51 33.31 6.59
N LEU A 76 -18.35 32.14 7.21
CA LEU A 76 -17.62 31.97 8.46
C LEU A 76 -16.17 31.54 8.27
N PHE A 77 -15.85 30.85 7.18
CA PHE A 77 -14.56 30.21 6.97
C PHE A 77 -13.99 30.49 5.57
N VAL A 78 -12.69 30.31 5.43
CA VAL A 78 -12.05 30.00 4.14
C VAL A 78 -12.02 28.47 4.03
N ASN A 79 -12.69 27.92 2.98
CA ASN A 79 -12.90 26.50 2.85
C ASN A 79 -11.84 25.90 1.93
N ILE A 80 -11.01 25.01 2.45
CA ILE A 80 -9.95 24.34 1.71
C ILE A 80 -10.28 22.85 1.58
N LYS A 81 -10.16 22.32 0.36
CA LYS A 81 -10.35 20.89 0.05
C LYS A 81 -9.02 20.28 -0.35
N VAL A 82 -8.69 19.13 0.22
CA VAL A 82 -7.44 18.42 -0.02
C VAL A 82 -7.70 16.97 -0.41
N ASP A 83 -7.06 16.53 -1.49
CA ASP A 83 -6.95 15.12 -1.83
C ASP A 83 -5.75 14.53 -1.07
N ARG A 84 -6.02 13.59 -0.14
CA ARG A 84 -5.00 12.92 0.66
C ARG A 84 -3.99 12.14 -0.18
N GLU A 85 -4.38 11.73 -1.38
CA GLU A 85 -3.54 10.93 -2.27
C GLU A 85 -2.51 11.80 -2.99
N GLU A 86 -2.84 13.07 -3.26
CA GLU A 86 -1.91 14.05 -3.82
C GLU A 86 -1.10 14.79 -2.74
N ARG A 87 -1.69 15.00 -1.55
CA ARG A 87 -1.06 15.69 -0.42
C ARG A 87 -1.06 14.82 0.85
N PRO A 88 -0.38 13.66 0.81
CA PRO A 88 -0.25 12.78 1.97
C PRO A 88 0.51 13.41 3.15
N ASP A 89 1.31 14.43 2.90
CA ASP A 89 1.97 15.25 3.92
C ASP A 89 0.95 15.98 4.80
N LEU A 90 -0.02 16.66 4.20
CA LEU A 90 -1.10 17.32 4.91
C LEU A 90 -1.98 16.31 5.66
N ASP A 91 -2.33 15.20 5.01
CA ASP A 91 -3.12 14.15 5.65
C ASP A 91 -2.43 13.60 6.91
N LYS A 92 -1.15 13.22 6.82
CA LYS A 92 -0.38 12.72 7.98
C LYS A 92 -0.34 13.73 9.14
N ILE A 93 -0.10 15.00 8.85
CA ILE A 93 -0.04 16.06 9.87
C ILE A 93 -1.39 16.24 10.56
N TYR A 94 -2.47 16.38 9.79
CA TYR A 94 -3.78 16.70 10.35
C TYR A 94 -4.50 15.48 10.94
N GLN A 95 -4.24 14.26 10.47
CA GLN A 95 -4.66 13.02 11.16
C GLN A 95 -3.98 12.90 12.54
N THR A 96 -2.68 13.17 12.61
CA THR A 96 -1.93 13.19 13.87
C THR A 96 -2.47 14.28 14.82
N ALA A 97 -2.72 15.48 14.32
CA ALA A 97 -3.33 16.56 15.10
C ALA A 97 -4.72 16.18 15.62
N HIS A 98 -5.56 15.58 14.76
CA HIS A 98 -6.88 15.08 15.16
C HIS A 98 -6.78 14.08 16.31
N GLN A 99 -5.88 13.10 16.21
CA GLN A 99 -5.68 12.11 17.26
C GLN A 99 -5.22 12.74 18.58
N ILE A 100 -4.34 13.74 18.53
CA ILE A 100 -3.87 14.45 19.72
C ILE A 100 -5.01 15.25 20.36
N ILE A 101 -5.79 15.98 19.57
CA ILE A 101 -6.87 16.85 20.06
C ILE A 101 -8.05 16.02 20.61
N THR A 102 -8.46 14.98 19.89
CA THR A 102 -9.68 14.23 20.19
C THR A 102 -9.46 12.97 21.02
N GLN A 103 -8.20 12.48 21.12
CA GLN A 103 -7.82 11.19 21.71
C GLN A 103 -8.56 10.00 21.05
N ARG A 104 -8.88 10.13 19.76
CA ARG A 104 -9.53 9.10 18.94
C ARG A 104 -8.76 8.90 17.65
N ALA A 105 -8.85 7.70 17.10
CA ALA A 105 -8.34 7.44 15.76
C ALA A 105 -9.00 8.38 14.75
N GLY A 106 -8.23 8.79 13.75
CA GLY A 106 -8.73 9.56 12.62
C GLY A 106 -9.49 8.72 11.62
N GLY A 107 -9.76 9.28 10.46
CA GLY A 107 -10.47 8.66 9.35
C GLY A 107 -10.85 9.68 8.29
N TRP A 108 -11.54 9.26 7.26
CA TRP A 108 -12.00 10.13 6.18
C TRP A 108 -13.52 10.05 6.06
N PRO A 109 -14.15 11.23 5.74
CA PRO A 109 -13.53 12.55 5.59
C PRO A 109 -12.92 13.05 6.89
N LEU A 110 -11.80 13.76 6.82
CA LEU A 110 -11.25 14.49 7.94
C LEU A 110 -11.62 15.96 7.82
N THR A 111 -12.24 16.53 8.86
CA THR A 111 -12.61 17.94 8.92
C THR A 111 -11.86 18.62 10.05
N MET A 112 -11.00 19.60 9.71
CA MET A 112 -10.19 20.32 10.69
C MET A 112 -10.45 21.82 10.58
N PHE A 113 -10.35 22.52 11.71
CA PHE A 113 -10.46 23.97 11.77
C PHE A 113 -9.12 24.57 12.22
N LEU A 114 -8.55 25.44 11.39
CA LEU A 114 -7.18 25.91 11.53
C LEU A 114 -7.14 27.41 11.79
N SER A 115 -6.13 27.84 12.54
CA SER A 115 -5.72 29.24 12.63
C SER A 115 -5.28 29.76 11.26
N PRO A 116 -5.71 30.93 10.80
CA PRO A 116 -5.26 31.52 9.53
C PRO A 116 -3.79 31.95 9.55
N GLU A 117 -3.23 32.22 10.72
CA GLU A 117 -1.87 32.76 10.86
C GLU A 117 -0.81 31.72 10.55
N ASP A 118 -0.98 30.52 11.12
CA ASP A 118 0.04 29.47 11.12
C ASP A 118 -0.49 28.06 10.78
N GLN A 119 -1.76 27.96 10.36
CA GLN A 119 -2.44 26.72 9.99
C GLN A 119 -2.49 25.66 11.11
N THR A 120 -2.21 26.05 12.36
CA THR A 120 -2.32 25.14 13.51
C THR A 120 -3.79 24.83 13.81
N PRO A 121 -4.18 23.54 13.87
CA PRO A 121 -5.56 23.17 14.15
C PRO A 121 -5.92 23.37 15.61
N PHE A 122 -7.17 23.79 15.86
CA PHE A 122 -7.71 23.99 17.19
C PHE A 122 -8.98 23.17 17.48
N PHE A 123 -9.61 22.65 16.42
CA PHE A 123 -10.75 21.75 16.53
C PHE A 123 -10.80 20.84 15.32
N GLY A 124 -11.43 19.65 15.44
CA GLY A 124 -11.60 18.74 14.33
C GLY A 124 -12.48 17.55 14.64
N GLY A 125 -12.78 16.82 13.60
CA GLY A 125 -13.53 15.58 13.62
C GLY A 125 -13.46 14.90 12.25
N THR A 126 -14.12 13.79 12.14
CA THR A 126 -14.25 13.07 10.87
C THR A 126 -15.55 13.50 10.15
N TYR A 127 -16.51 12.63 10.08
CA TYR A 127 -17.83 12.93 9.53
C TYR A 127 -18.70 13.69 10.55
N PHE A 128 -19.49 14.68 10.07
CA PHE A 128 -20.51 15.38 10.84
C PHE A 128 -21.86 15.26 10.12
N PRO A 129 -22.91 14.77 10.81
CA PRO A 129 -24.25 14.68 10.23
C PRO A 129 -24.87 16.07 9.98
N PRO A 130 -25.79 16.23 9.00
CA PRO A 130 -26.45 17.51 8.74
C PRO A 130 -27.31 18.01 9.91
N GLU A 131 -27.95 17.08 10.62
CA GLU A 131 -28.79 17.29 11.79
C GLU A 131 -28.28 16.43 12.98
N PRO A 132 -28.56 16.83 14.23
CA PRO A 132 -28.11 16.02 15.39
C PRO A 132 -28.62 14.59 15.32
N ARG A 133 -27.73 13.61 15.29
CA ARG A 133 -28.05 12.17 15.35
C ARG A 133 -26.90 11.36 15.94
N TYR A 134 -27.22 10.19 16.48
CA TYR A 134 -26.23 9.28 17.09
C TYR A 134 -25.39 9.94 18.21
N GLY A 135 -25.95 10.92 18.92
CA GLY A 135 -25.23 11.67 19.95
C GLY A 135 -24.23 12.72 19.44
N MET A 136 -24.16 12.91 18.12
CA MET A 136 -23.35 13.93 17.48
C MET A 136 -24.18 15.19 17.19
N PRO A 137 -23.63 16.40 17.38
CA PRO A 137 -24.28 17.65 16.96
C PRO A 137 -24.35 17.74 15.43
N GLY A 138 -25.30 18.50 14.92
CA GLY A 138 -25.41 18.81 13.50
C GLY A 138 -24.25 19.66 12.98
N PHE A 139 -23.92 19.54 11.71
CA PHE A 139 -22.77 20.25 11.13
C PHE A 139 -22.91 21.78 11.22
N LYS A 140 -24.12 22.33 10.95
CA LYS A 140 -24.39 23.78 11.11
C LYS A 140 -24.15 24.28 12.55
N ASP A 141 -24.48 23.47 13.55
CA ASP A 141 -24.23 23.79 14.95
C ASP A 141 -22.72 23.82 15.26
N ILE A 142 -21.97 22.87 14.71
CA ILE A 142 -20.50 22.83 14.81
C ILE A 142 -19.90 24.08 14.19
N LEU A 143 -20.27 24.42 12.97
CA LEU A 143 -19.76 25.61 12.27
C LEU A 143 -19.95 26.90 13.09
N ASN A 144 -21.14 27.09 13.64
CA ASN A 144 -21.44 28.27 14.47
C ASN A 144 -20.63 28.29 15.79
N ARG A 145 -20.56 27.15 16.49
CA ARG A 145 -19.82 27.06 17.76
C ARG A 145 -18.32 27.24 17.57
N VAL A 146 -17.75 26.65 16.53
CA VAL A 146 -16.32 26.78 16.23
C VAL A 146 -15.97 28.22 15.86
N HIS A 147 -16.80 28.88 15.05
CA HIS A 147 -16.59 30.28 14.70
C HIS A 147 -16.73 31.19 15.94
N GLN A 148 -17.73 30.97 16.80
CA GLN A 148 -17.89 31.69 18.05
C GLN A 148 -16.67 31.50 18.95
N TYR A 149 -16.18 30.26 19.12
CA TYR A 149 -14.97 30.00 19.91
C TYR A 149 -13.76 30.74 19.36
N TYR A 150 -13.55 30.72 18.04
CA TYR A 150 -12.46 31.43 17.37
C TYR A 150 -12.53 32.95 17.64
N THR A 151 -13.72 33.56 17.59
CA THR A 151 -13.89 35.02 17.74
C THR A 151 -13.88 35.49 19.18
N GLU A 152 -14.36 34.69 20.14
CA GLU A 152 -14.53 35.08 21.52
C GLU A 152 -13.43 34.60 22.46
N GLN A 153 -12.69 33.53 22.12
CA GLN A 153 -11.75 32.84 23.00
C GLN A 153 -10.29 32.91 22.51
N GLY A 154 -9.86 34.03 21.94
CA GLY A 154 -8.53 34.17 21.30
C GLY A 154 -7.34 33.80 22.17
N GLU A 155 -7.34 34.16 23.49
CA GLU A 155 -6.24 33.79 24.41
C GLU A 155 -6.18 32.28 24.69
N GLU A 156 -7.34 31.63 24.80
CA GLU A 156 -7.43 30.17 25.01
C GLU A 156 -6.99 29.42 23.76
N LEU A 157 -7.44 29.88 22.59
CA LEU A 157 -7.06 29.36 21.31
C LEU A 157 -5.54 29.45 21.12
N SER A 158 -4.92 30.60 21.40
CA SER A 158 -3.46 30.77 21.30
C SER A 158 -2.70 29.77 22.19
N ARG A 159 -3.16 29.57 23.42
CA ARG A 159 -2.55 28.59 24.35
C ARG A 159 -2.70 27.15 23.83
N GLN A 160 -3.86 26.82 23.29
CA GLN A 160 -4.12 25.48 22.75
C GLN A 160 -3.25 25.19 21.51
N THR A 161 -3.16 26.13 20.56
CA THR A 161 -2.32 25.98 19.35
C THR A 161 -0.84 25.93 19.69
N GLU A 162 -0.36 26.75 20.65
CA GLU A 162 1.02 26.70 21.13
C GLU A 162 1.35 25.34 21.78
N SER A 163 0.46 24.82 22.64
CA SER A 163 0.62 23.50 23.24
C SER A 163 0.68 22.39 22.20
N LEU A 164 -0.14 22.44 21.15
CA LEU A 164 -0.10 21.44 20.08
C LEU A 164 1.21 21.50 19.29
N ARG A 165 1.73 22.69 18.99
CA ARG A 165 3.04 22.86 18.35
C ARG A 165 4.18 22.30 19.20
N ASP A 166 4.13 22.51 20.50
CA ASP A 166 5.10 21.92 21.43
C ASP A 166 5.05 20.38 21.41
N VAL A 167 3.87 19.79 21.26
CA VAL A 167 3.74 18.33 21.07
C VAL A 167 4.37 17.90 19.77
N PHE A 168 4.09 18.57 18.65
CA PHE A 168 4.67 18.25 17.35
C PHE A 168 6.21 18.26 17.35
N THR A 169 6.85 19.20 18.08
CA THR A 169 8.31 19.25 18.19
C THR A 169 8.92 18.01 18.86
N ARG A 170 8.12 17.26 19.64
CA ARG A 170 8.54 16.08 20.40
C ARG A 170 8.15 14.74 19.74
N LEU A 171 7.44 14.77 18.62
CA LEU A 171 6.99 13.53 17.95
C LEU A 171 8.10 12.82 17.17
N ASN A 172 9.04 13.58 16.64
CA ASN A 172 10.14 12.98 15.89
C ASN A 172 11.12 12.27 16.86
N PRO A 173 11.70 11.13 16.44
CA PRO A 173 12.68 10.40 17.24
C PRO A 173 13.86 11.29 17.62
N GLU A 174 14.29 11.16 18.87
CA GLU A 174 15.51 11.79 19.35
C GLU A 174 16.74 10.96 19.01
N LYS A 175 17.89 11.62 18.91
CA LYS A 175 19.17 10.95 18.69
C LYS A 175 19.42 9.89 19.77
N GLN A 176 19.79 8.70 19.32
CA GLN A 176 20.19 7.62 20.21
C GLN A 176 21.71 7.50 20.22
N ASP A 177 22.32 7.51 21.42
CA ASP A 177 23.74 7.28 21.60
C ASP A 177 23.99 5.77 21.83
N GLN A 178 24.79 5.13 20.98
CA GLN A 178 25.23 3.73 21.09
C GLN A 178 24.08 2.71 21.24
N VAL A 179 23.43 2.40 20.14
CA VAL A 179 22.43 1.33 20.06
C VAL A 179 23.09 0.03 19.62
N GLU A 180 22.90 -1.03 20.39
CA GLU A 180 23.21 -2.40 19.97
C GLU A 180 21.94 -3.03 19.39
N LEU A 181 21.96 -3.28 18.08
CA LEU A 181 20.85 -3.90 17.37
C LEU A 181 20.87 -5.41 17.63
N THR A 182 19.77 -5.96 18.15
CA THR A 182 19.60 -7.38 18.44
C THR A 182 18.38 -7.94 17.70
N ASP A 183 18.27 -9.27 17.65
CA ASP A 183 17.15 -9.98 17.04
C ASP A 183 15.92 -10.15 17.96
N GLU A 184 16.02 -9.74 19.22
CA GLU A 184 14.95 -9.86 20.23
C GLU A 184 13.60 -9.30 19.74
N PRO A 185 13.52 -8.10 19.12
CA PRO A 185 12.26 -7.55 18.63
C PRO A 185 11.60 -8.40 17.55
N LEU A 186 12.36 -9.20 16.77
CA LEU A 186 11.80 -10.11 15.77
C LEU A 186 10.94 -11.20 16.44
N THR A 187 11.45 -11.78 17.52
CA THR A 187 10.74 -12.78 18.32
C THR A 187 9.57 -12.17 19.09
N MET A 188 9.74 -10.95 19.63
CA MET A 188 8.66 -10.23 20.30
C MET A 188 7.49 -9.93 19.34
N ALA A 189 7.78 -9.47 18.13
CA ALA A 189 6.75 -9.21 17.12
C ALA A 189 5.94 -10.47 16.79
N ARG A 190 6.63 -11.60 16.60
CA ARG A 190 5.99 -12.89 16.35
C ARG A 190 5.05 -13.29 17.51
N THR A 191 5.48 -13.07 18.74
CA THR A 191 4.69 -13.39 19.94
C THR A 191 3.45 -12.50 20.07
N VAL A 192 3.59 -11.20 19.80
CA VAL A 192 2.45 -10.26 19.85
C VAL A 192 1.46 -10.53 18.72
N LEU A 193 1.95 -10.82 17.51
CA LEU A 193 1.09 -11.20 16.38
C LEU A 193 0.27 -12.47 16.71
N GLU A 194 0.87 -13.48 17.39
CA GLU A 194 0.12 -14.65 17.84
C GLU A 194 -0.95 -14.31 18.88
N GLN A 195 -0.66 -13.41 19.82
CA GLN A 195 -1.64 -12.97 20.83
C GLN A 195 -2.83 -12.23 20.22
N GLN A 196 -2.62 -11.52 19.11
CA GLN A 196 -3.67 -10.78 18.40
C GLN A 196 -4.35 -11.60 17.31
N PHE A 197 -3.83 -12.79 16.99
CA PHE A 197 -4.32 -13.63 15.92
C PHE A 197 -5.71 -14.20 16.23
N ASP A 198 -6.65 -13.98 15.32
CA ASP A 198 -7.95 -14.64 15.36
C ASP A 198 -7.81 -16.09 14.87
N SER A 199 -7.74 -17.02 15.82
CA SER A 199 -7.55 -18.45 15.53
C SER A 199 -8.75 -19.11 14.82
N LYS A 200 -9.90 -18.43 14.75
CA LYS A 200 -11.12 -18.93 14.10
C LYS A 200 -11.28 -18.42 12.67
N HIS A 201 -11.04 -17.13 12.47
CA HIS A 201 -11.31 -16.47 11.20
C HIS A 201 -10.05 -15.92 10.50
N GLY A 202 -8.87 -16.01 11.12
CA GLY A 202 -7.65 -15.40 10.64
C GLY A 202 -7.65 -13.89 10.78
N GLY A 203 -6.49 -13.27 10.53
CA GLY A 203 -6.29 -11.84 10.74
C GLY A 203 -5.93 -11.49 12.17
N PHE A 204 -5.79 -10.21 12.44
CA PHE A 204 -5.33 -9.66 13.72
C PHE A 204 -6.33 -8.64 14.25
N GLY A 205 -6.73 -8.80 15.52
CA GLY A 205 -7.73 -7.94 16.15
C GLY A 205 -9.17 -8.23 15.72
N ASP A 206 -10.07 -7.31 16.08
CA ASP A 206 -11.52 -7.38 15.85
C ASP A 206 -11.92 -6.52 14.62
N ALA A 207 -13.21 -6.60 14.22
CA ALA A 207 -13.76 -5.78 13.13
C ALA A 207 -13.71 -4.26 13.45
N PRO A 208 -13.48 -3.40 12.44
CA PRO A 208 -13.19 -3.74 11.04
C PRO A 208 -11.79 -4.35 10.86
N LYS A 209 -11.69 -5.42 10.05
CA LYS A 209 -10.44 -6.13 9.80
C LYS A 209 -9.73 -5.61 8.56
N PHE A 210 -8.48 -5.20 8.75
CA PHE A 210 -7.57 -4.80 7.67
C PHE A 210 -6.59 -5.92 7.33
N PRO A 211 -6.07 -5.98 6.08
CA PRO A 211 -5.16 -7.04 5.62
C PRO A 211 -3.86 -7.17 6.43
N HIS A 212 -3.30 -6.05 6.94
CA HIS A 212 -2.01 -6.02 7.66
C HIS A 212 -0.88 -6.75 6.93
N SER A 213 -0.68 -6.44 5.64
CA SER A 213 0.33 -7.08 4.80
C SER A 213 1.75 -7.10 5.40
N PRO A 214 2.26 -6.05 6.08
CA PRO A 214 3.58 -6.11 6.73
C PRO A 214 3.66 -7.16 7.85
N GLY A 215 2.56 -7.37 8.60
CA GLY A 215 2.49 -8.39 9.65
C GLY A 215 2.50 -9.81 9.09
N ILE A 216 1.76 -10.06 8.00
CA ILE A 216 1.76 -11.35 7.29
C ILE A 216 3.15 -11.65 6.73
N GLU A 217 3.78 -10.68 6.08
CA GLU A 217 5.14 -10.81 5.54
C GLU A 217 6.16 -11.10 6.66
N ARG A 218 6.04 -10.41 7.83
CA ARG A 218 6.90 -10.65 8.99
C ARG A 218 6.79 -12.10 9.51
N LEU A 219 5.58 -12.64 9.59
CA LEU A 219 5.36 -14.04 10.02
C LEU A 219 5.95 -15.04 9.02
N LEU A 220 5.78 -14.80 7.72
CA LEU A 220 6.32 -15.66 6.67
C LEU A 220 7.87 -15.65 6.67
N ARG A 221 8.49 -14.49 6.87
CA ARG A 221 9.94 -14.36 7.03
C ARG A 221 10.42 -15.04 8.30
N HIS A 222 9.72 -14.89 9.43
CA HIS A 222 10.05 -15.55 10.67
C HIS A 222 10.03 -17.08 10.54
N TRP A 223 8.98 -17.64 9.92
CA TRP A 223 8.92 -19.05 9.61
C TRP A 223 10.10 -19.51 8.77
N ARG A 224 10.43 -18.78 7.70
CA ARG A 224 11.53 -19.15 6.81
C ARG A 224 12.88 -19.16 7.53
N GLU A 225 13.12 -18.21 8.41
CA GLU A 225 14.34 -18.17 9.22
C GLU A 225 14.39 -19.34 10.21
N SER A 226 13.30 -19.61 10.91
CA SER A 226 13.23 -20.72 11.86
C SER A 226 13.45 -22.09 11.20
N ALA A 227 13.15 -22.22 9.89
CA ALA A 227 13.35 -23.45 9.13
C ALA A 227 14.83 -23.83 8.91
N HIS A 228 15.78 -22.96 9.26
CA HIS A 228 17.20 -23.28 9.33
C HIS A 228 17.59 -23.99 10.66
N GLY A 229 16.70 -23.95 11.65
CA GLY A 229 16.88 -24.65 12.93
C GLY A 229 16.36 -26.09 12.90
N GLU A 230 16.40 -26.73 14.06
CA GLU A 230 15.90 -28.11 14.23
C GLU A 230 14.36 -28.19 14.22
N GLU A 231 13.68 -27.14 14.66
CA GLU A 231 12.21 -27.06 14.77
C GLU A 231 11.69 -25.78 14.09
N PRO A 232 11.22 -25.87 12.81
CA PRO A 232 10.57 -24.75 12.14
C PRO A 232 9.33 -24.24 12.89
N ASP A 233 9.17 -22.91 13.00
CA ASP A 233 7.96 -22.31 13.57
C ASP A 233 6.76 -22.42 12.59
N VAL A 234 6.18 -23.62 12.52
CA VAL A 234 5.01 -23.87 11.65
C VAL A 234 3.78 -23.04 12.08
N GLN A 235 3.72 -22.57 13.32
CA GLN A 235 2.64 -21.69 13.77
C GLN A 235 2.70 -20.32 13.11
N ALA A 236 3.90 -19.78 12.89
CA ALA A 236 4.06 -18.53 12.15
C ALA A 236 3.58 -18.66 10.69
N LEU A 237 3.94 -19.76 10.02
CA LEU A 237 3.44 -20.07 8.67
C LEU A 237 1.92 -20.25 8.68
N TYR A 238 1.37 -20.97 9.66
CA TYR A 238 -0.06 -21.19 9.78
C TYR A 238 -0.84 -19.88 9.94
N MET A 239 -0.37 -18.96 10.80
CA MET A 239 -1.02 -17.67 10.99
C MET A 239 -1.02 -16.83 9.70
N ALA A 240 0.11 -16.79 8.99
CA ALA A 240 0.21 -16.08 7.72
C ALA A 240 -0.70 -16.70 6.63
N ALA A 241 -0.59 -18.02 6.45
CA ALA A 241 -1.34 -18.74 5.44
C ALA A 241 -2.85 -18.72 5.71
N MET A 242 -3.29 -18.98 6.95
CA MET A 242 -4.69 -18.96 7.34
C MET A 242 -5.29 -17.57 7.14
N THR A 243 -4.59 -16.50 7.54
CA THR A 243 -5.08 -15.14 7.36
C THR A 243 -5.35 -14.84 5.89
N LEU A 244 -4.36 -15.06 5.03
CA LEU A 244 -4.52 -14.78 3.60
C LEU A 244 -5.54 -15.73 2.93
N GLN A 245 -5.58 -17.01 3.32
CA GLN A 245 -6.58 -17.96 2.83
C GLN A 245 -8.01 -17.53 3.17
N ARG A 246 -8.26 -17.06 4.41
CA ARG A 246 -9.57 -16.57 4.85
C ARG A 246 -9.98 -15.30 4.09
N MET A 247 -9.03 -14.40 3.81
CA MET A 247 -9.29 -13.26 2.95
C MET A 247 -9.65 -13.68 1.52
N ILE A 248 -8.90 -14.62 0.92
CA ILE A 248 -9.14 -15.11 -0.45
C ILE A 248 -10.49 -15.85 -0.55
N GLN A 249 -10.86 -16.64 0.45
CA GLN A 249 -12.15 -17.34 0.50
C GLN A 249 -13.30 -16.40 0.88
N GLY A 250 -12.99 -15.30 1.56
CA GLY A 250 -13.95 -14.29 2.02
C GLY A 250 -14.44 -13.39 0.90
N GLY A 251 -15.33 -12.47 1.28
CA GLY A 251 -15.84 -11.45 0.39
C GLY A 251 -14.90 -10.25 0.21
N VAL A 252 -13.79 -10.15 0.97
CA VAL A 252 -12.76 -9.14 0.71
C VAL A 252 -11.91 -9.44 -0.54
N PHE A 253 -12.06 -10.62 -1.12
CA PHE A 253 -11.53 -10.96 -2.43
C PHE A 253 -12.65 -11.02 -3.45
N ASP A 254 -12.51 -10.38 -4.60
CA ASP A 254 -13.49 -10.46 -5.68
C ASP A 254 -13.46 -11.84 -6.33
N GLN A 255 -14.44 -12.68 -5.98
CA GLN A 255 -14.53 -14.07 -6.42
C GLN A 255 -14.72 -14.23 -7.93
N VAL A 256 -15.14 -13.18 -8.64
CA VAL A 256 -15.42 -13.19 -10.08
C VAL A 256 -14.31 -12.53 -10.88
N GLY A 257 -13.90 -11.33 -10.50
CA GLY A 257 -12.95 -10.51 -11.28
C GLY A 257 -11.54 -10.48 -10.73
N GLY A 258 -11.30 -10.99 -9.52
CA GLY A 258 -10.00 -10.91 -8.85
C GLY A 258 -9.72 -9.55 -8.22
N GLY A 259 -8.59 -9.46 -7.52
CA GLY A 259 -8.22 -8.32 -6.71
C GLY A 259 -8.91 -8.27 -5.36
N PHE A 260 -8.29 -7.55 -4.41
CA PHE A 260 -8.76 -7.41 -3.05
C PHE A 260 -9.44 -6.06 -2.84
N TYR A 261 -10.57 -6.08 -2.13
CA TYR A 261 -11.15 -4.90 -1.53
C TYR A 261 -10.36 -4.46 -0.30
N ARG A 262 -10.60 -3.26 0.17
CA ARG A 262 -9.74 -2.59 1.14
C ARG A 262 -9.71 -3.24 2.51
N TYR A 263 -10.88 -3.50 3.13
CA TYR A 263 -11.01 -4.11 4.45
C TYR A 263 -12.38 -4.75 4.63
N SER A 264 -12.53 -5.60 5.65
CA SER A 264 -13.81 -6.18 6.03
C SER A 264 -14.47 -5.36 7.14
N VAL A 265 -15.79 -5.14 7.03
CA VAL A 265 -16.58 -4.49 8.07
C VAL A 265 -16.96 -5.47 9.20
N ASP A 266 -16.75 -6.77 9.00
CA ASP A 266 -17.02 -7.85 9.94
C ASP A 266 -15.78 -8.69 10.27
N ASP A 267 -15.88 -9.55 11.31
CA ASP A 267 -14.79 -10.43 11.74
C ASP A 267 -14.54 -11.62 10.82
N LEU A 268 -15.46 -11.89 9.88
CA LEU A 268 -15.50 -13.11 9.07
C LEU A 268 -14.83 -12.95 7.71
N TRP A 269 -14.35 -11.75 7.37
CA TRP A 269 -13.89 -11.36 6.04
C TRP A 269 -14.99 -11.45 4.97
N MET A 270 -16.27 -11.32 5.36
CA MET A 270 -17.41 -11.58 4.49
C MET A 270 -17.83 -10.35 3.71
N ILE A 271 -18.09 -9.25 4.39
CA ILE A 271 -18.57 -8.02 3.76
C ILE A 271 -17.44 -7.00 3.74
N PRO A 272 -16.96 -6.62 2.54
CA PRO A 272 -15.92 -5.61 2.42
C PRO A 272 -16.51 -4.20 2.41
N HIS A 273 -15.64 -3.22 2.63
CA HIS A 273 -15.80 -1.92 2.04
C HIS A 273 -15.29 -2.00 0.60
N PHE A 274 -16.16 -1.72 -0.38
CA PHE A 274 -15.99 -2.17 -1.76
C PHE A 274 -14.94 -1.41 -2.60
N GLU A 275 -14.17 -0.50 -2.02
CA GLU A 275 -13.00 0.12 -2.68
C GLU A 275 -11.94 -0.93 -3.02
N LYS A 276 -11.31 -0.80 -4.20
CA LYS A 276 -10.10 -1.57 -4.54
C LYS A 276 -8.93 -0.61 -4.72
N MET A 277 -8.00 -0.64 -3.76
CA MET A 277 -6.84 0.27 -3.74
C MET A 277 -5.62 -0.41 -4.36
N LEU A 278 -4.88 0.33 -5.19
CA LEU A 278 -3.64 -0.19 -5.78
C LEU A 278 -2.62 -0.60 -4.71
N TYR A 279 -2.48 0.23 -3.67
CA TYR A 279 -1.51 0.01 -2.59
C TYR A 279 -1.78 -1.23 -1.72
N ASP A 280 -3.03 -1.70 -1.63
CA ASP A 280 -3.37 -2.97 -0.96
C ASP A 280 -3.05 -4.16 -1.88
N ASN A 281 -3.38 -4.03 -3.16
CA ASN A 281 -3.30 -5.14 -4.11
C ASN A 281 -1.86 -5.50 -4.50
N GLY A 282 -0.92 -4.55 -4.56
CA GLY A 282 0.49 -4.83 -4.83
C GLY A 282 1.12 -5.75 -3.77
N PRO A 283 1.11 -5.37 -2.48
CA PRO A 283 1.61 -6.22 -1.40
C PRO A 283 0.88 -7.56 -1.25
N LEU A 284 -0.45 -7.58 -1.41
CA LEU A 284 -1.23 -8.82 -1.33
C LEU A 284 -0.93 -9.78 -2.48
N LEU A 285 -0.71 -9.26 -3.70
CA LEU A 285 -0.24 -10.05 -4.84
C LEU A 285 1.11 -10.70 -4.55
N ALA A 286 2.06 -9.93 -4.01
CA ALA A 286 3.36 -10.46 -3.60
C ALA A 286 3.22 -11.57 -2.55
N LEU A 287 2.40 -11.38 -1.53
CA LEU A 287 2.16 -12.37 -0.47
C LEU A 287 1.50 -13.64 -0.99
N CYS A 288 0.51 -13.54 -1.88
CA CYS A 288 -0.09 -14.70 -2.53
C CYS A 288 0.97 -15.51 -3.31
N ALA A 289 1.80 -14.83 -4.10
CA ALA A 289 2.85 -15.47 -4.88
C ALA A 289 3.94 -16.11 -3.98
N GLN A 290 4.32 -15.48 -2.88
CA GLN A 290 5.28 -15.98 -1.92
C GLN A 290 4.74 -17.16 -1.11
N LEU A 291 3.48 -17.12 -0.68
CA LEU A 291 2.84 -18.25 0.01
C LEU A 291 2.64 -19.44 -0.91
N TRP A 292 2.37 -19.22 -2.20
CA TRP A 292 2.42 -20.29 -3.20
C TRP A 292 3.78 -21.00 -3.22
N LEU A 293 4.88 -20.24 -3.29
CA LEU A 293 6.24 -20.82 -3.25
C LEU A 293 6.55 -21.53 -1.92
N ALA A 294 6.00 -21.02 -0.82
CA ALA A 294 6.26 -21.57 0.51
C ALA A 294 5.48 -22.86 0.80
N THR A 295 4.24 -22.99 0.28
CA THR A 295 3.30 -24.05 0.66
C THR A 295 2.91 -24.97 -0.47
N GLY A 296 2.95 -24.52 -1.72
CA GLY A 296 2.40 -25.24 -2.88
C GLY A 296 0.87 -25.30 -2.90
N ASP A 297 0.17 -24.48 -2.09
CA ASP A 297 -1.29 -24.49 -2.02
C ASP A 297 -1.90 -23.66 -3.17
N GLU A 298 -2.71 -24.32 -3.99
CA GLU A 298 -3.36 -23.77 -5.18
C GLU A 298 -4.28 -22.57 -4.90
N VAL A 299 -4.73 -22.38 -3.65
CA VAL A 299 -5.56 -21.22 -3.29
C VAL A 299 -4.78 -19.92 -3.49
N PHE A 300 -3.50 -19.91 -3.11
CA PHE A 300 -2.63 -18.74 -3.29
C PHE A 300 -2.23 -18.51 -4.74
N HIS A 301 -1.94 -19.60 -5.46
CA HIS A 301 -1.64 -19.54 -6.89
C HIS A 301 -2.80 -18.93 -7.69
N ARG A 302 -4.03 -19.41 -7.44
CA ARG A 302 -5.23 -18.86 -8.09
C ARG A 302 -5.45 -17.38 -7.74
N ALA A 303 -5.32 -17.01 -6.47
CA ALA A 303 -5.53 -15.62 -6.04
C ALA A 303 -4.48 -14.67 -6.65
N ALA A 304 -3.21 -15.09 -6.69
CA ALA A 304 -2.15 -14.32 -7.32
C ALA A 304 -2.42 -14.11 -8.82
N ASN A 305 -2.78 -15.18 -9.56
CA ASN A 305 -3.13 -15.07 -10.97
C ASN A 305 -4.34 -14.15 -11.20
N SER A 306 -5.43 -14.34 -10.44
CA SER A 306 -6.64 -13.52 -10.62
C SER A 306 -6.42 -12.06 -10.25
N THR A 307 -5.58 -11.76 -9.24
CA THR A 307 -5.23 -10.39 -8.89
C THR A 307 -4.36 -9.75 -9.97
N ALA A 308 -3.36 -10.47 -10.50
CA ALA A 308 -2.53 -9.99 -11.59
C ALA A 308 -3.35 -9.72 -12.86
N ASP A 309 -4.28 -10.64 -13.22
CA ASP A 309 -5.17 -10.47 -14.37
C ASP A 309 -6.08 -9.25 -14.21
N TRP A 310 -6.62 -9.01 -13.01
CA TRP A 310 -7.38 -7.81 -12.69
C TRP A 310 -6.54 -6.54 -12.85
N VAL A 311 -5.30 -6.53 -12.37
CA VAL A 311 -4.39 -5.37 -12.53
C VAL A 311 -4.15 -5.06 -14.00
N LEU A 312 -3.85 -6.08 -14.81
CA LEU A 312 -3.61 -5.92 -16.25
C LEU A 312 -4.84 -5.43 -16.99
N ALA A 313 -6.02 -5.92 -16.62
CA ALA A 313 -7.27 -5.61 -17.33
C ALA A 313 -7.85 -4.25 -16.94
N GLU A 314 -7.77 -3.86 -15.65
CA GLU A 314 -8.52 -2.73 -15.14
C GLU A 314 -7.66 -1.59 -14.61
N MET A 315 -6.45 -1.85 -14.12
CA MET A 315 -5.64 -0.86 -13.43
C MET A 315 -4.47 -0.33 -14.24
N GLN A 316 -4.02 -1.05 -15.27
CA GLN A 316 -2.91 -0.54 -16.10
C GLN A 316 -3.42 0.44 -17.16
N SER A 317 -2.82 1.62 -17.21
CA SER A 317 -3.10 2.60 -18.25
C SER A 317 -2.50 2.17 -19.60
N PRO A 318 -3.04 2.64 -20.72
CA PRO A 318 -2.45 2.39 -22.04
C PRO A 318 -1.01 2.93 -22.18
N GLU A 319 -0.61 3.88 -21.34
CA GLU A 319 0.70 4.50 -21.32
C GLU A 319 1.70 3.74 -20.42
N GLY A 320 1.23 2.77 -19.62
CA GLY A 320 2.05 1.87 -18.80
C GLY A 320 1.82 1.99 -17.31
N GLY A 321 1.63 3.17 -16.75
CA GLY A 321 1.42 3.37 -15.30
C GLY A 321 0.14 2.73 -14.78
N TYR A 322 0.06 2.45 -13.49
CA TYR A 322 -1.14 1.89 -12.84
C TYR A 322 -1.99 2.98 -12.20
N TYR A 323 -3.29 2.91 -12.41
CA TYR A 323 -4.29 3.79 -11.80
C TYR A 323 -4.43 3.56 -10.29
N ALA A 324 -4.94 4.56 -9.57
CA ALA A 324 -4.92 4.55 -8.10
C ALA A 324 -5.98 3.64 -7.48
N THR A 325 -7.25 3.78 -7.87
CA THR A 325 -8.35 3.07 -7.19
C THR A 325 -9.58 2.83 -8.06
N LEU A 326 -10.41 1.87 -7.63
CA LEU A 326 -11.81 1.74 -8.01
C LEU A 326 -12.70 2.15 -6.83
N ASP A 327 -13.74 2.93 -7.10
CA ASP A 327 -14.70 3.42 -6.12
C ASP A 327 -15.51 2.27 -5.49
N ALA A 328 -15.96 2.45 -4.26
CA ALA A 328 -16.90 1.54 -3.61
C ALA A 328 -18.29 1.60 -4.25
N ASP A 329 -18.69 2.78 -4.76
CA ASP A 329 -20.03 3.08 -5.21
C ASP A 329 -20.15 2.95 -6.74
N SER A 330 -21.27 2.38 -7.17
CA SER A 330 -21.74 2.44 -8.55
C SER A 330 -23.19 2.95 -8.56
N GLU A 331 -23.50 3.94 -9.40
CA GLU A 331 -24.82 4.58 -9.45
C GLU A 331 -25.29 5.13 -8.08
N GLY A 332 -24.35 5.53 -7.21
CA GLY A 332 -24.63 6.07 -5.88
C GLY A 332 -24.97 5.01 -4.81
N GLU A 333 -24.73 3.75 -5.08
CA GLU A 333 -24.97 2.63 -4.15
C GLU A 333 -23.70 1.81 -3.96
N GLU A 334 -23.28 1.61 -2.68
CA GLU A 334 -22.09 0.82 -2.35
C GLU A 334 -22.27 -0.64 -2.78
N GLY A 335 -21.25 -1.20 -3.43
CA GLY A 335 -21.20 -2.62 -3.80
C GLY A 335 -22.12 -3.05 -4.95
N LYS A 336 -22.97 -2.17 -5.50
CA LYS A 336 -23.97 -2.50 -6.52
C LYS A 336 -23.40 -3.21 -7.74
N PHE A 337 -22.22 -2.84 -8.18
CA PHE A 337 -21.55 -3.48 -9.32
C PHE A 337 -21.19 -4.95 -9.04
N TYR A 338 -20.89 -5.31 -7.80
CA TYR A 338 -20.29 -6.59 -7.41
C TYR A 338 -21.30 -7.64 -6.94
N VAL A 339 -22.48 -7.21 -6.46
CA VAL A 339 -23.48 -8.11 -5.87
C VAL A 339 -24.36 -8.79 -6.93
N TRP A 340 -24.98 -9.91 -6.53
CA TRP A 340 -25.77 -10.76 -7.39
C TRP A 340 -27.11 -11.13 -6.75
N THR A 341 -28.09 -11.52 -7.58
CA THR A 341 -29.25 -12.29 -7.11
C THR A 341 -29.18 -13.72 -7.63
N PRO A 342 -29.78 -14.70 -6.94
CA PRO A 342 -29.80 -16.08 -7.41
C PRO A 342 -30.42 -16.24 -8.80
N GLU A 343 -31.45 -15.43 -9.12
CA GLU A 343 -32.10 -15.42 -10.42
C GLU A 343 -31.13 -15.02 -11.54
N GLN A 344 -30.37 -13.94 -11.35
CA GLN A 344 -29.36 -13.50 -12.31
C GLN A 344 -28.33 -14.60 -12.56
N VAL A 345 -27.82 -15.22 -11.49
CA VAL A 345 -26.81 -16.29 -11.62
C VAL A 345 -27.41 -17.52 -12.30
N LYS A 346 -28.64 -17.88 -11.99
CA LYS A 346 -29.35 -19.02 -12.58
C LYS A 346 -29.64 -18.83 -14.08
N GLU A 347 -29.87 -17.60 -14.54
CA GLU A 347 -30.05 -17.28 -15.94
C GLU A 347 -28.75 -17.40 -16.76
N LEU A 348 -27.62 -17.16 -16.11
CA LEU A 348 -26.30 -17.15 -16.75
C LEU A 348 -25.63 -18.52 -16.79
N LEU A 349 -25.93 -19.39 -15.80
CA LEU A 349 -25.27 -20.68 -15.64
C LEU A 349 -26.19 -21.82 -16.13
N ASP A 350 -25.57 -22.90 -16.60
CA ASP A 350 -26.31 -24.10 -17.02
C ASP A 350 -26.72 -24.99 -15.83
N GLU A 351 -27.44 -26.09 -16.14
CA GLU A 351 -27.99 -26.99 -15.13
C GLU A 351 -26.91 -27.73 -14.32
N GLU A 352 -25.68 -27.84 -14.82
CA GLU A 352 -24.56 -28.47 -14.13
C GLU A 352 -23.79 -27.44 -13.26
N GLN A 353 -23.60 -26.23 -13.77
CA GLN A 353 -22.84 -25.17 -13.12
C GLN A 353 -23.59 -24.53 -11.94
N TYR A 354 -24.91 -24.25 -12.10
CA TYR A 354 -25.65 -23.47 -11.10
C TYR A 354 -25.73 -24.15 -9.71
N PRO A 355 -26.06 -25.46 -9.59
CA PRO A 355 -26.10 -26.11 -8.29
C PRO A 355 -24.76 -26.08 -7.55
N LEU A 356 -23.66 -26.32 -8.28
CA LEU A 356 -22.32 -26.26 -7.73
C LEU A 356 -21.96 -24.83 -7.27
N PHE A 357 -22.18 -23.86 -8.14
CA PHE A 357 -21.86 -22.46 -7.86
C PHE A 357 -22.69 -21.92 -6.69
N SER A 358 -23.98 -22.20 -6.67
CA SER A 358 -24.91 -21.80 -5.61
C SER A 358 -24.52 -22.35 -4.24
N ALA A 359 -24.12 -23.62 -4.18
CA ALA A 359 -23.71 -24.26 -2.94
C ALA A 359 -22.33 -23.76 -2.45
N VAL A 360 -21.37 -23.59 -3.36
CA VAL A 360 -20.03 -23.11 -3.02
C VAL A 360 -20.07 -21.66 -2.55
N TYR A 361 -20.84 -20.78 -3.19
CA TYR A 361 -20.88 -19.35 -2.90
C TYR A 361 -22.08 -18.90 -2.04
N GLY A 362 -22.86 -19.84 -1.50
CA GLY A 362 -23.93 -19.56 -0.52
C GLY A 362 -25.15 -18.88 -1.09
N LEU A 363 -25.44 -18.98 -2.41
CA LEU A 363 -26.63 -18.40 -3.04
C LEU A 363 -27.94 -19.12 -2.66
N ASP A 364 -27.84 -20.29 -2.06
CA ASP A 364 -28.95 -21.10 -1.52
C ASP A 364 -29.37 -20.67 -0.09
N ARG A 365 -28.75 -19.59 0.44
CA ARG A 365 -28.95 -19.05 1.78
C ARG A 365 -29.62 -17.68 1.75
N GLN A 366 -29.73 -17.06 2.91
CA GLN A 366 -30.22 -15.69 3.02
C GLN A 366 -29.20 -14.71 2.42
N ALA A 367 -29.70 -13.64 1.83
CA ALA A 367 -28.88 -12.52 1.36
C ALA A 367 -27.96 -11.99 2.47
N ASN A 368 -26.71 -11.70 2.12
CA ASN A 368 -25.72 -11.25 3.09
C ASN A 368 -25.40 -9.75 2.99
N PHE A 369 -25.89 -9.07 1.95
CA PHE A 369 -25.66 -7.63 1.77
C PHE A 369 -26.85 -6.96 1.09
N GLU A 370 -27.59 -6.10 1.82
CA GLU A 370 -28.72 -5.26 1.35
C GLU A 370 -29.76 -5.97 0.46
N GLY A 371 -30.06 -7.22 0.77
CA GLY A 371 -31.01 -8.04 0.01
C GLY A 371 -30.45 -8.73 -1.22
N ALA A 372 -29.15 -8.56 -1.49
CA ALA A 372 -28.39 -9.24 -2.53
C ALA A 372 -27.29 -10.14 -1.93
N TRP A 373 -26.61 -10.89 -2.78
CA TRP A 373 -25.52 -11.78 -2.41
C TRP A 373 -24.17 -11.19 -2.87
N HIS A 374 -23.34 -10.84 -1.89
CA HIS A 374 -21.91 -10.65 -2.13
C HIS A 374 -21.22 -12.01 -2.02
N LEU A 375 -20.48 -12.39 -3.07
CA LEU A 375 -19.91 -13.73 -3.18
C LEU A 375 -18.72 -13.94 -2.24
N HIS A 376 -18.74 -15.04 -1.51
CA HIS A 376 -17.64 -15.58 -0.72
C HIS A 376 -17.70 -17.10 -0.74
N THR A 377 -16.57 -17.78 -0.57
CA THR A 377 -16.54 -19.25 -0.52
C THR A 377 -17.18 -19.70 0.79
N PHE A 378 -18.42 -20.15 0.72
CA PHE A 378 -19.21 -20.61 1.87
C PHE A 378 -18.92 -22.06 2.23
N ARG A 379 -18.80 -22.93 1.20
CA ARG A 379 -18.49 -24.34 1.35
C ARG A 379 -17.27 -24.73 0.53
N ASP A 380 -16.55 -25.71 1.06
CA ASP A 380 -15.41 -26.27 0.34
C ASP A 380 -15.84 -26.93 -0.97
N THR A 381 -15.07 -26.70 -2.05
CA THR A 381 -15.39 -27.20 -3.39
C THR A 381 -15.34 -28.72 -3.45
N GLU A 382 -14.38 -29.36 -2.77
CA GLU A 382 -14.26 -30.84 -2.73
C GLU A 382 -15.49 -31.45 -2.07
N GLU A 383 -15.96 -30.88 -0.95
CA GLU A 383 -17.15 -31.34 -0.23
C GLU A 383 -18.40 -31.27 -1.12
N VAL A 384 -18.61 -30.11 -1.80
CA VAL A 384 -19.78 -29.93 -2.68
C VAL A 384 -19.67 -30.84 -3.92
N ALA A 385 -18.49 -30.98 -4.51
CA ALA A 385 -18.26 -31.88 -5.63
C ALA A 385 -18.64 -33.34 -5.30
N LYS A 386 -18.24 -33.79 -4.10
CA LYS A 386 -18.57 -35.14 -3.60
C LYS A 386 -20.09 -35.33 -3.43
N GLU A 387 -20.79 -34.33 -2.90
CA GLU A 387 -22.26 -34.37 -2.78
C GLU A 387 -22.97 -34.44 -4.13
N LEU A 388 -22.44 -33.71 -5.13
CA LEU A 388 -22.98 -33.70 -6.49
C LEU A 388 -22.54 -34.91 -7.33
N GLY A 389 -21.66 -35.77 -6.81
CA GLY A 389 -21.18 -36.96 -7.50
C GLY A 389 -20.21 -36.68 -8.66
N ILE A 390 -19.51 -35.55 -8.63
CA ILE A 390 -18.49 -35.14 -9.61
C ILE A 390 -17.11 -35.14 -8.97
N THR A 391 -16.06 -35.18 -9.82
CA THR A 391 -14.68 -35.05 -9.31
C THR A 391 -14.32 -33.64 -9.02
N GLU A 392 -13.43 -33.39 -8.04
CA GLU A 392 -12.95 -32.07 -7.70
C GLU A 392 -12.35 -31.31 -8.90
N PRO A 393 -11.46 -31.88 -9.74
CA PRO A 393 -10.97 -31.18 -10.93
C PRO A 393 -12.08 -30.75 -11.91
N HIS A 394 -13.16 -31.56 -12.03
CA HIS A 394 -14.30 -31.21 -12.87
C HIS A 394 -15.09 -30.03 -12.22
N ALA A 395 -15.32 -30.07 -10.90
CA ALA A 395 -15.93 -28.97 -10.17
C ALA A 395 -15.15 -27.66 -10.31
N GLN A 396 -13.83 -27.70 -10.16
CA GLN A 396 -12.96 -26.53 -10.35
C GLN A 396 -13.07 -25.97 -11.79
N HIS A 397 -13.13 -26.84 -12.78
CA HIS A 397 -13.33 -26.44 -14.17
C HIS A 397 -14.68 -25.76 -14.40
N LEU A 398 -15.76 -26.31 -13.87
CA LEU A 398 -17.11 -25.74 -13.94
C LEU A 398 -17.18 -24.37 -13.24
N LEU A 399 -16.59 -24.23 -12.04
CA LEU A 399 -16.51 -22.97 -11.32
C LEU A 399 -15.70 -21.91 -12.09
N ALA A 400 -14.61 -22.31 -12.74
CA ALA A 400 -13.82 -21.39 -13.56
C ALA A 400 -14.62 -20.86 -14.76
N GLN A 401 -15.38 -21.74 -15.43
CA GLN A 401 -16.28 -21.34 -16.52
C GLN A 401 -17.41 -20.44 -16.01
N ALA A 402 -18.02 -20.78 -14.87
CA ALA A 402 -19.08 -20.00 -14.26
C ALA A 402 -18.60 -18.57 -13.92
N ARG A 403 -17.44 -18.44 -13.25
CA ARG A 403 -16.85 -17.12 -12.94
C ARG A 403 -16.61 -16.30 -14.20
N ARG A 404 -16.12 -16.91 -15.28
CA ARG A 404 -15.93 -16.21 -16.56
C ARG A 404 -17.23 -15.67 -17.14
N ARG A 405 -18.30 -16.49 -17.16
CA ARG A 405 -19.62 -16.05 -17.64
C ARG A 405 -20.18 -14.90 -16.79
N LEU A 406 -20.03 -14.99 -15.47
CA LEU A 406 -20.45 -13.93 -14.59
C LEU A 406 -19.64 -12.64 -14.81
N LEU A 407 -18.32 -12.76 -15.00
CA LEU A 407 -17.46 -11.60 -15.31
C LEU A 407 -17.90 -10.92 -16.61
N GLU A 408 -18.07 -11.67 -17.70
CA GLU A 408 -18.53 -11.15 -18.99
C GLU A 408 -19.88 -10.43 -18.87
N HIS A 409 -20.79 -10.92 -18.03
CA HIS A 409 -22.07 -10.25 -17.79
C HIS A 409 -21.90 -9.00 -16.90
N ARG A 410 -21.08 -9.08 -15.83
CA ARG A 410 -20.82 -7.96 -14.92
C ARG A 410 -20.19 -6.77 -15.63
N GLU A 411 -19.33 -7.03 -16.61
CA GLU A 411 -18.69 -6.02 -17.45
C GLU A 411 -19.67 -5.14 -18.25
N GLN A 412 -20.94 -5.58 -18.39
CA GLN A 412 -22.00 -4.81 -19.04
C GLN A 412 -22.73 -3.88 -18.08
N ARG A 413 -22.50 -3.99 -16.78
CA ARG A 413 -23.06 -3.10 -15.77
C ARG A 413 -22.36 -1.75 -15.79
N ILE A 414 -22.98 -0.74 -15.18
CA ILE A 414 -22.32 0.56 -14.94
C ILE A 414 -21.22 0.33 -13.91
N ARG A 415 -19.99 0.60 -14.34
CA ARG A 415 -18.79 0.40 -13.50
C ARG A 415 -18.69 1.43 -12.38
N PRO A 416 -18.10 1.08 -11.24
CA PRO A 416 -17.68 2.07 -10.25
C PRO A 416 -16.68 3.05 -10.87
N GLY A 417 -16.62 4.25 -10.32
CA GLY A 417 -15.65 5.25 -10.71
C GLY A 417 -14.23 4.72 -10.57
N ARG A 418 -13.37 5.03 -11.56
CA ARG A 418 -11.94 4.75 -11.46
C ARG A 418 -11.18 6.06 -11.29
N ASP A 419 -10.40 6.14 -10.22
CA ASP A 419 -9.46 7.23 -10.06
C ASP A 419 -8.21 6.94 -10.90
N GLU A 420 -8.09 7.65 -12.00
CA GLU A 420 -7.03 7.45 -12.99
C GLU A 420 -5.77 8.27 -12.71
N LYS A 421 -5.58 8.74 -11.46
CA LYS A 421 -4.27 9.24 -11.05
C LYS A 421 -3.25 8.11 -11.06
N ILE A 422 -2.04 8.42 -11.48
CA ILE A 422 -0.88 7.55 -11.35
C ILE A 422 -0.03 8.11 -10.23
N LEU A 423 0.01 7.41 -9.10
CA LEU A 423 0.74 7.80 -7.89
C LEU A 423 2.06 7.02 -7.83
N THR A 424 3.18 7.72 -7.72
CA THR A 424 4.52 7.11 -7.78
C THR A 424 4.71 6.05 -6.70
N ALA A 425 4.36 6.33 -5.44
CA ALA A 425 4.49 5.39 -4.33
C ALA A 425 3.68 4.10 -4.53
N TRP A 426 2.42 4.24 -4.95
CA TRP A 426 1.56 3.08 -5.14
C TRP A 426 1.95 2.24 -6.35
N ASN A 427 2.45 2.89 -7.40
CA ASN A 427 3.05 2.21 -8.54
C ASN A 427 4.31 1.44 -8.14
N GLY A 428 5.17 2.01 -7.28
CA GLY A 428 6.34 1.31 -6.74
C GLY A 428 5.96 -0.01 -6.04
N MET A 429 4.94 0.02 -5.19
CA MET A 429 4.42 -1.18 -4.52
C MET A 429 3.82 -2.20 -5.50
N MET A 430 3.10 -1.74 -6.53
CA MET A 430 2.54 -2.64 -7.55
C MET A 430 3.63 -3.23 -8.45
N ILE A 431 4.64 -2.43 -8.84
CA ILE A 431 5.83 -2.91 -9.57
C ILE A 431 6.52 -4.04 -8.79
N ARG A 432 6.72 -3.86 -7.47
CA ARG A 432 7.23 -4.92 -6.58
C ARG A 432 6.36 -6.17 -6.62
N GLY A 433 5.04 -6.00 -6.46
CA GLY A 433 4.08 -7.10 -6.48
C GLY A 433 4.10 -7.90 -7.78
N MET A 434 4.05 -7.21 -8.91
CA MET A 434 4.07 -7.82 -10.25
C MET A 434 5.41 -8.51 -10.55
N ALA A 435 6.54 -7.92 -10.16
CA ALA A 435 7.86 -8.53 -10.33
C ALA A 435 8.01 -9.82 -9.52
N ILE A 436 7.57 -9.83 -8.25
CA ILE A 436 7.56 -11.04 -7.42
C ILE A 436 6.63 -12.11 -8.02
N ALA A 437 5.41 -11.71 -8.40
CA ALA A 437 4.44 -12.63 -9.01
C ALA A 437 4.95 -13.20 -10.32
N SER A 438 5.61 -12.40 -11.17
CA SER A 438 6.21 -12.86 -12.42
C SER A 438 7.15 -14.06 -12.21
N ARG A 439 8.08 -13.92 -11.26
CA ARG A 439 9.06 -14.98 -10.96
C ARG A 439 8.42 -16.21 -10.31
N SER A 440 7.49 -15.97 -9.38
CA SER A 440 6.88 -17.04 -8.59
C SER A 440 5.86 -17.89 -9.37
N LEU A 441 5.21 -17.28 -10.36
CA LEU A 441 4.16 -17.94 -11.18
C LEU A 441 4.66 -18.35 -12.57
N GLY A 442 5.89 -17.98 -12.95
CA GLY A 442 6.40 -18.22 -14.29
C GLY A 442 5.67 -17.41 -15.38
N ARG A 443 5.26 -16.19 -15.07
CA ARG A 443 4.49 -15.28 -15.94
C ARG A 443 5.31 -14.05 -16.33
N PRO A 444 6.14 -14.12 -17.38
CA PRO A 444 7.04 -13.01 -17.75
C PRO A 444 6.31 -11.72 -18.16
N GLU A 445 5.07 -11.81 -18.65
CA GLU A 445 4.25 -10.64 -19.01
C GLU A 445 3.94 -9.75 -17.80
N LEU A 446 3.99 -10.26 -16.57
CA LEU A 446 3.81 -9.44 -15.36
C LEU A 446 5.02 -8.53 -15.12
N ALA A 447 6.23 -9.05 -15.36
CA ALA A 447 7.44 -8.22 -15.30
C ALA A 447 7.47 -7.19 -16.44
N GLU A 448 6.97 -7.54 -17.63
CA GLU A 448 6.82 -6.60 -18.75
C GLU A 448 5.86 -5.46 -18.40
N SER A 449 4.71 -5.76 -17.81
CA SER A 449 3.76 -4.79 -17.29
C SER A 449 4.41 -3.86 -16.26
N ALA A 450 5.14 -4.42 -15.29
CA ALA A 450 5.85 -3.66 -14.25
C ALA A 450 6.95 -2.77 -14.82
N ARG A 451 7.67 -3.24 -15.85
CA ARG A 451 8.64 -2.40 -16.60
C ARG A 451 7.95 -1.23 -17.29
N GLY A 452 6.80 -1.47 -17.94
CA GLY A 452 6.00 -0.40 -18.55
C GLY A 452 5.65 0.69 -17.54
N ALA A 453 5.30 0.32 -16.31
CA ALA A 453 5.00 1.29 -15.24
C ALA A 453 6.26 2.02 -14.75
N ALA A 454 7.38 1.33 -14.60
CA ALA A 454 8.65 1.96 -14.22
C ALA A 454 9.14 2.93 -15.29
N ASP A 455 9.13 2.52 -16.57
CA ASP A 455 9.53 3.37 -17.70
C ASP A 455 8.61 4.60 -17.84
N PHE A 456 7.29 4.44 -17.63
CA PHE A 456 6.34 5.55 -17.58
C PHE A 456 6.69 6.58 -16.50
N ILE A 457 6.98 6.13 -15.27
CA ILE A 457 7.36 7.04 -14.18
C ILE A 457 8.67 7.75 -14.50
N HIS A 458 9.64 7.02 -15.07
CA HIS A 458 10.92 7.61 -15.46
C HIS A 458 10.75 8.70 -16.54
N GLU A 459 9.90 8.45 -17.55
CA GLU A 459 9.68 9.39 -18.66
C GLU A 459 8.87 10.63 -18.23
N HIS A 460 7.85 10.46 -17.39
CA HIS A 460 6.87 11.52 -17.13
C HIS A 460 6.98 12.15 -15.73
N MET A 461 7.54 11.43 -14.75
CA MET A 461 7.51 11.84 -13.34
C MET A 461 8.93 12.00 -12.74
N TRP A 462 10.00 11.64 -13.45
CA TRP A 462 11.38 11.90 -13.05
C TRP A 462 11.89 13.14 -13.80
N GLN A 463 11.97 14.28 -13.10
CA GLN A 463 12.32 15.57 -13.71
C GLN A 463 13.43 16.24 -12.91
N ASP A 464 14.50 16.68 -13.60
CA ASP A 464 15.63 17.38 -12.99
C ASP A 464 16.25 16.65 -11.78
N GLY A 465 16.30 15.31 -11.82
CA GLY A 465 16.82 14.48 -10.74
C GLY A 465 15.89 14.36 -9.53
N ARG A 466 14.60 14.67 -9.67
CA ARG A 466 13.58 14.61 -8.61
C ARG A 466 12.32 13.89 -9.09
N LEU A 467 11.72 13.10 -8.18
CA LEU A 467 10.41 12.50 -8.43
C LEU A 467 9.27 13.50 -8.21
N LEU A 468 8.22 13.33 -9.01
CA LEU A 468 6.91 13.90 -8.77
C LEU A 468 5.95 12.81 -8.25
N ALA A 469 5.01 13.19 -7.38
CA ALA A 469 4.18 12.25 -6.64
C ALA A 469 2.96 11.76 -7.44
N SER A 470 2.35 12.62 -8.24
CA SER A 470 1.07 12.37 -8.92
C SER A 470 1.13 12.76 -10.39
N TYR A 471 0.50 11.95 -11.26
CA TYR A 471 0.29 12.26 -12.66
C TYR A 471 -1.17 12.04 -13.05
N LYS A 472 -1.75 13.01 -13.75
CA LYS A 472 -3.10 12.93 -14.32
C LYS A 472 -3.25 13.90 -15.50
N ASP A 473 -3.93 13.48 -16.55
CA ASP A 473 -4.26 14.31 -17.72
C ASP A 473 -3.03 15.02 -18.35
N GLY A 474 -1.91 14.30 -18.50
CA GLY A 474 -0.68 14.83 -19.08
C GLY A 474 0.13 15.74 -18.13
N ARG A 475 -0.18 15.79 -16.84
CA ARG A 475 0.48 16.66 -15.87
C ARG A 475 1.02 15.86 -14.69
N ALA A 476 2.33 15.88 -14.50
CA ALA A 476 2.96 15.45 -13.26
C ALA A 476 2.97 16.62 -12.25
N ARG A 477 2.61 16.35 -11.00
CA ARG A 477 2.43 17.36 -9.95
C ARG A 477 2.99 16.88 -8.62
N PHE A 478 3.24 17.84 -7.76
CA PHE A 478 3.76 17.70 -6.40
C PHE A 478 5.13 17.02 -6.35
N SER A 479 6.02 17.60 -5.58
CA SER A 479 7.33 16.99 -5.31
C SER A 479 7.16 15.66 -4.60
N GLY A 480 7.90 14.64 -5.02
CA GLY A 480 7.84 13.31 -4.44
C GLY A 480 8.13 13.31 -2.94
N TYR A 481 7.42 12.46 -2.23
CA TYR A 481 7.58 12.20 -0.80
C TYR A 481 8.53 11.01 -0.57
N LEU A 482 8.94 10.79 0.66
CA LEU A 482 9.79 9.64 1.03
C LEU A 482 9.29 8.33 0.43
N ASP A 483 7.98 8.07 0.56
CA ASP A 483 7.33 6.85 0.11
C ASP A 483 7.45 6.65 -1.41
N ASP A 484 7.42 7.74 -2.20
CA ASP A 484 7.59 7.67 -3.66
C ASP A 484 8.96 7.14 -4.05
N TYR A 485 10.00 7.62 -3.38
CA TYR A 485 11.38 7.21 -3.65
C TYR A 485 11.66 5.78 -3.21
N VAL A 486 11.24 5.42 -1.99
CA VAL A 486 11.61 4.13 -1.41
C VAL A 486 10.85 2.96 -2.01
N PHE A 487 9.53 3.11 -2.26
CA PHE A 487 8.76 2.03 -2.89
C PHE A 487 9.13 1.84 -4.35
N LEU A 488 9.44 2.91 -5.07
CA LEU A 488 9.94 2.80 -6.44
C LEU A 488 11.31 2.12 -6.47
N ALA A 489 12.24 2.51 -5.60
CA ALA A 489 13.56 1.88 -5.51
C ALA A 489 13.46 0.38 -5.15
N GLU A 490 12.55 0.01 -4.23
CA GLU A 490 12.26 -1.39 -3.91
C GLU A 490 11.71 -2.15 -5.13
N GLY A 491 10.75 -1.54 -5.85
CA GLY A 491 10.21 -2.10 -7.09
C GLY A 491 11.28 -2.32 -8.17
N LEU A 492 12.19 -1.37 -8.35
CA LEU A 492 13.31 -1.50 -9.29
C LEU A 492 14.27 -2.63 -8.92
N LEU A 493 14.57 -2.79 -7.61
CA LEU A 493 15.39 -3.92 -7.14
C LEU A 493 14.72 -5.28 -7.41
N GLU A 494 13.41 -5.36 -7.32
CA GLU A 494 12.66 -6.59 -7.66
C GLU A 494 12.61 -6.84 -9.18
N LEU A 495 12.48 -5.79 -10.00
CA LEU A 495 12.56 -5.91 -11.46
C LEU A 495 13.94 -6.36 -11.93
N LEU A 496 15.02 -5.86 -11.32
CA LEU A 496 16.39 -6.29 -11.62
C LEU A 496 16.62 -7.80 -11.39
N GLN A 497 15.82 -8.41 -10.52
CA GLN A 497 15.84 -9.85 -10.30
C GLN A 497 15.03 -10.63 -11.37
N CYS A 498 14.12 -9.98 -12.09
CA CYS A 498 13.45 -10.57 -13.26
C CYS A 498 14.33 -10.50 -14.49
N GLU A 499 14.91 -9.34 -14.74
CA GLU A 499 15.80 -9.06 -15.86
C GLU A 499 16.78 -7.95 -15.50
N TRP A 500 18.07 -8.17 -15.77
CA TRP A 500 19.09 -7.16 -15.48
C TRP A 500 19.02 -6.00 -16.47
N ARG A 501 18.92 -4.79 -15.92
CA ARG A 501 19.00 -3.53 -16.63
C ARG A 501 19.91 -2.56 -15.87
N SER A 502 21.07 -2.22 -16.44
CA SER A 502 22.04 -1.31 -15.79
C SER A 502 21.47 0.09 -15.55
N ASP A 503 20.58 0.57 -16.42
CA ASP A 503 19.88 1.86 -16.27
C ASP A 503 18.92 1.85 -15.07
N TYR A 504 18.23 0.76 -14.78
CA TYR A 504 17.40 0.65 -13.56
C TYR A 504 18.23 0.67 -12.29
N LEU A 505 19.39 0.01 -12.29
CA LEU A 505 20.29 0.07 -11.14
C LEU A 505 20.86 1.50 -10.95
N ALA A 506 21.22 2.17 -12.04
CA ALA A 506 21.66 3.57 -11.99
C ALA A 506 20.55 4.46 -11.41
N TRP A 507 19.32 4.31 -11.88
CA TRP A 507 18.18 5.08 -11.38
C TRP A 507 17.87 4.77 -9.90
N ALA A 508 17.87 3.50 -9.48
CA ALA A 508 17.73 3.15 -8.07
C ALA A 508 18.83 3.78 -7.19
N THR A 509 20.05 3.93 -7.73
CA THR A 509 21.15 4.64 -7.06
C THR A 509 20.89 6.14 -6.97
N GLU A 510 20.40 6.77 -8.02
CA GLU A 510 20.02 8.20 -8.02
C GLU A 510 18.88 8.48 -7.03
N LEU A 511 17.87 7.58 -6.93
CA LEU A 511 16.81 7.67 -5.93
C LEU A 511 17.38 7.60 -4.50
N ALA A 512 18.30 6.66 -4.24
CA ALA A 512 18.95 6.52 -2.94
C ALA A 512 19.82 7.74 -2.59
N ASP A 513 20.54 8.31 -3.57
CA ASP A 513 21.32 9.53 -3.38
C ASP A 513 20.45 10.73 -3.06
N CYS A 514 19.28 10.86 -3.71
CA CYS A 514 18.30 11.89 -3.40
C CYS A 514 17.75 11.75 -1.98
N LEU A 515 17.49 10.51 -1.51
CA LEU A 515 17.06 10.25 -0.12
C LEU A 515 18.09 10.79 0.88
N LEU A 516 19.36 10.45 0.71
CA LEU A 516 20.43 10.91 1.59
C LEU A 516 20.62 12.42 1.55
N ALA A 517 20.45 13.03 0.37
CA ALA A 517 20.69 14.47 0.19
C ALA A 517 19.57 15.34 0.76
N HIS A 518 18.29 14.91 0.68
CA HIS A 518 17.14 15.76 0.92
C HIS A 518 16.18 15.30 2.01
N PHE A 519 16.20 14.02 2.35
CA PHE A 519 15.23 13.44 3.32
C PHE A 519 15.88 12.99 4.62
N GLU A 520 17.16 12.62 4.61
CA GLU A 520 17.85 12.14 5.81
C GLU A 520 17.90 13.20 6.91
N ASP A 521 17.66 12.78 8.15
CA ASP A 521 18.01 13.56 9.34
C ASP A 521 19.44 13.22 9.76
N PRO A 522 20.42 14.08 9.46
CA PRO A 522 21.81 13.79 9.75
C PRO A 522 22.12 13.79 11.26
N ASP A 523 21.26 14.39 12.08
CA ASP A 523 21.47 14.57 13.52
C ASP A 523 20.89 13.40 14.30
N ALA A 524 19.62 13.03 14.07
CA ALA A 524 18.92 12.00 14.83
C ALA A 524 18.76 10.67 14.07
N GLY A 525 19.03 10.64 12.77
CA GLY A 525 18.84 9.47 11.92
C GLY A 525 17.40 9.30 11.44
N GLY A 526 17.22 8.40 10.49
CA GLY A 526 15.96 8.20 9.79
C GLY A 526 15.68 9.30 8.75
N PHE A 527 14.52 9.22 8.11
CA PHE A 527 14.14 10.05 7.00
C PHE A 527 12.86 10.81 7.30
N PHE A 528 12.84 12.11 7.02
CA PHE A 528 11.63 12.90 7.02
C PHE A 528 10.74 12.51 5.85
N PHE A 529 9.43 12.69 6.02
CA PHE A 529 8.45 12.35 4.97
C PHE A 529 8.53 13.29 3.76
N THR A 530 8.90 14.56 3.98
CA THR A 530 9.08 15.58 2.93
C THR A 530 10.56 15.94 2.76
N ALA A 531 10.96 16.35 1.56
CA ALA A 531 12.30 16.86 1.32
C ALA A 531 12.53 18.20 2.04
N ASP A 532 13.80 18.60 2.22
CA ASP A 532 14.20 19.81 2.92
C ASP A 532 13.90 21.11 2.15
N ASP A 533 13.69 20.99 0.85
CA ASP A 533 13.40 22.09 -0.08
C ASP A 533 11.90 22.18 -0.47
N GLN A 534 11.03 21.39 0.17
CA GLN A 534 9.58 21.46 -0.04
C GLN A 534 8.92 22.54 0.83
N GLU A 535 7.61 22.76 0.61
CA GLU A 535 6.78 23.66 1.42
C GLU A 535 6.94 23.37 2.92
N GLN A 536 7.21 24.42 3.70
CA GLN A 536 7.30 24.30 5.15
C GLN A 536 5.91 24.30 5.78
N LEU A 537 5.51 23.15 6.31
CA LEU A 537 4.27 22.96 7.04
C LEU A 537 4.51 23.07 8.56
N ILE A 538 3.43 22.99 9.36
CA ILE A 538 3.50 23.08 10.83
C ILE A 538 4.35 21.97 11.47
N HIS A 539 4.57 20.86 10.78
CA HIS A 539 5.38 19.74 11.21
C HIS A 539 6.01 19.03 10.00
N ARG A 540 7.19 18.48 10.18
CA ARG A 540 7.87 17.63 9.20
C ARG A 540 8.01 16.23 9.80
N PRO A 541 7.07 15.30 9.50
CA PRO A 541 6.99 14.02 10.21
C PRO A 541 8.11 13.05 9.78
N LYS A 542 8.52 12.20 10.73
CA LYS A 542 9.28 10.98 10.50
C LYS A 542 8.43 9.79 10.93
N SER A 543 7.63 9.24 10.00
CA SER A 543 6.75 8.11 10.30
C SER A 543 7.56 6.82 10.41
N LEU A 544 7.53 6.18 11.56
CA LEU A 544 8.23 4.91 11.82
C LEU A 544 7.30 3.70 11.79
N SER A 545 6.04 3.86 12.22
CA SER A 545 5.06 2.79 12.26
C SER A 545 4.49 2.48 10.87
N ASP A 546 4.19 1.21 10.65
CA ASP A 546 3.38 0.76 9.55
C ASP A 546 1.93 1.20 9.76
N ASP A 547 1.25 1.47 8.65
CA ASP A 547 -0.17 1.79 8.57
C ASP A 547 -0.80 0.84 7.53
N ALA A 548 -1.76 1.28 6.72
CA ALA A 548 -2.24 0.51 5.57
C ALA A 548 -1.10 0.16 4.59
N THR A 549 -0.07 1.00 4.54
CA THR A 549 1.17 0.77 3.80
C THR A 549 2.36 0.59 4.75
N PRO A 550 3.44 -0.08 4.33
CA PRO A 550 4.68 -0.13 5.08
C PRO A 550 5.23 1.26 5.39
N SER A 551 5.94 1.41 6.50
CA SER A 551 6.63 2.66 6.83
C SER A 551 7.72 2.98 5.80
N GLY A 552 7.71 4.21 5.26
CA GLY A 552 8.76 4.68 4.36
C GLY A 552 10.16 4.58 4.96
N ASN A 553 10.31 4.80 6.28
CA ASN A 553 11.58 4.62 6.98
C ASN A 553 12.02 3.14 7.03
N GLY A 554 11.07 2.21 7.21
CA GLY A 554 11.36 0.78 7.19
C GLY A 554 11.85 0.31 5.83
N VAL A 555 11.16 0.74 4.77
CA VAL A 555 11.53 0.40 3.39
C VAL A 555 12.83 1.11 2.99
N ALA A 556 13.06 2.38 3.40
CA ALA A 556 14.31 3.09 3.17
C ALA A 556 15.51 2.31 3.75
N ALA A 557 15.42 1.88 5.02
CA ALA A 557 16.49 1.11 5.65
C ALA A 557 16.75 -0.21 4.92
N SER A 558 15.71 -0.92 4.47
CA SER A 558 15.83 -2.18 3.73
C SER A 558 16.46 -1.96 2.35
N VAL A 559 15.97 -0.99 1.58
CA VAL A 559 16.47 -0.66 0.22
C VAL A 559 17.92 -0.19 0.27
N LEU A 560 18.26 0.72 1.18
CA LEU A 560 19.62 1.24 1.32
C LEU A 560 20.60 0.12 1.73
N ARG A 561 20.20 -0.78 2.64
CA ARG A 561 21.02 -1.94 2.99
C ARG A 561 21.26 -2.84 1.79
N ARG A 562 20.23 -3.19 1.05
CA ARG A 562 20.32 -4.08 -0.13
C ARG A 562 21.14 -3.45 -1.25
N LEU A 563 20.93 -2.17 -1.56
CA LEU A 563 21.74 -1.42 -2.51
C LEU A 563 23.20 -1.29 -2.04
N GLY A 564 23.41 -0.96 -0.76
CA GLY A 564 24.75 -0.84 -0.17
C GLY A 564 25.57 -2.14 -0.29
N LEU A 565 24.93 -3.29 -0.05
CA LEU A 565 25.56 -4.61 -0.22
C LEU A 565 25.82 -4.93 -1.71
N LEU A 566 24.88 -4.62 -2.60
CA LEU A 566 25.02 -4.89 -4.03
C LEU A 566 26.11 -4.03 -4.67
N LEU A 567 26.17 -2.76 -4.32
CA LEU A 567 27.09 -1.78 -4.90
C LEU A 567 28.47 -1.76 -4.19
N GLY A 568 28.52 -2.23 -2.95
CA GLY A 568 29.70 -2.07 -2.09
C GLY A 568 29.81 -0.64 -1.53
N GLU A 569 28.68 0.04 -1.25
CA GLU A 569 28.61 1.44 -0.82
C GLU A 569 28.33 1.59 0.69
N PRO A 570 29.35 1.91 1.50
CA PRO A 570 29.22 2.00 2.96
C PRO A 570 28.20 3.07 3.41
N ARG A 571 28.09 4.20 2.70
CA ARG A 571 27.20 5.32 3.08
C ARG A 571 25.72 4.90 3.14
N TYR A 572 25.30 3.96 2.29
CA TYR A 572 23.94 3.42 2.32
C TYR A 572 23.72 2.50 3.53
N LEU A 573 24.72 1.66 3.84
CA LEU A 573 24.69 0.81 5.01
C LEU A 573 24.64 1.62 6.31
N GLU A 574 25.45 2.66 6.41
CA GLU A 574 25.48 3.57 7.54
C GLU A 574 24.16 4.33 7.72
N ALA A 575 23.53 4.79 6.63
CA ALA A 575 22.21 5.46 6.69
C ALA A 575 21.11 4.48 7.15
N ALA A 576 21.13 3.23 6.68
CA ALA A 576 20.22 2.18 7.15
C ALA A 576 20.41 1.91 8.66
N ASP A 577 21.65 1.84 9.14
CA ASP A 577 21.97 1.64 10.56
C ASP A 577 21.52 2.82 11.42
N ARG A 578 21.73 4.07 10.96
CA ARG A 578 21.22 5.27 11.65
C ARG A 578 19.70 5.28 11.73
N THR A 579 19.02 4.83 10.68
CA THR A 579 17.55 4.73 10.66
C THR A 579 17.04 3.72 11.70
N LEU A 580 17.65 2.54 11.76
CA LEU A 580 17.31 1.53 12.77
C LEU A 580 17.63 2.00 14.18
N ALA A 581 18.76 2.69 14.38
CA ALA A 581 19.11 3.26 15.68
C ALA A 581 18.08 4.30 16.14
N ALA A 582 17.65 5.22 15.25
CA ALA A 582 16.61 6.21 15.54
C ALA A 582 15.26 5.57 15.89
N ALA A 583 14.92 4.46 15.21
CA ALA A 583 13.68 3.73 15.42
C ALA A 583 13.73 2.74 16.60
N TRP A 584 14.90 2.47 17.18
CA TRP A 584 15.10 1.40 18.14
C TRP A 584 14.16 1.44 19.35
N PRO A 585 13.94 2.59 20.02
CA PRO A 585 13.01 2.66 21.15
C PRO A 585 11.56 2.29 20.76
N ALA A 586 11.15 2.67 19.56
CA ALA A 586 9.80 2.35 19.05
C ALA A 586 9.69 0.86 18.70
N ILE A 587 10.69 0.30 18.03
CA ILE A 587 10.79 -1.12 17.70
C ILE A 587 10.74 -2.00 18.95
N GLN A 588 11.49 -1.64 20.00
CA GLN A 588 11.49 -2.38 21.28
C GLN A 588 10.14 -2.30 22.00
N ARG A 589 9.47 -1.17 21.92
CA ARG A 589 8.22 -0.95 22.65
C ARG A 589 7.01 -1.56 21.97
N TYR A 590 6.92 -1.45 20.65
CA TYR A 590 5.77 -1.89 19.84
C TYR A 590 6.23 -2.58 18.54
N PRO A 591 6.95 -3.72 18.63
CA PRO A 591 7.56 -4.32 17.45
C PRO A 591 6.57 -4.67 16.35
N TYR A 592 5.35 -5.12 16.69
CA TYR A 592 4.31 -5.49 15.71
C TYR A 592 3.79 -4.31 14.87
N ALA A 593 3.92 -3.09 15.36
CA ALA A 593 3.55 -1.88 14.63
C ALA A 593 4.66 -1.36 13.69
N HIS A 594 5.80 -2.05 13.64
CA HIS A 594 7.00 -1.66 12.90
C HIS A 594 7.57 -2.80 12.07
N CYS A 595 6.69 -3.64 11.50
CA CYS A 595 7.10 -4.86 10.78
C CYS A 595 8.03 -4.56 9.59
N SER A 596 7.86 -3.45 8.88
CA SER A 596 8.77 -3.03 7.81
C SER A 596 10.18 -2.67 8.33
N LEU A 597 10.28 -2.00 9.47
CA LEU A 597 11.57 -1.77 10.15
C LEU A 597 12.19 -3.07 10.67
N LEU A 598 11.36 -4.02 11.14
CA LEU A 598 11.84 -5.34 11.54
C LEU A 598 12.40 -6.15 10.37
N GLN A 599 11.90 -5.95 9.14
CA GLN A 599 12.53 -6.57 7.97
C GLN A 599 13.94 -6.02 7.73
N ALA A 600 14.12 -4.69 7.84
CA ALA A 600 15.42 -4.07 7.75
C ALA A 600 16.35 -4.49 8.90
N LEU A 601 15.82 -4.64 10.12
CA LEU A 601 16.55 -5.16 11.27
C LEU A 601 17.00 -6.60 11.03
N GLU A 602 16.11 -7.47 10.52
CA GLU A 602 16.44 -8.85 10.17
C GLU A 602 17.58 -8.91 9.14
N ASP A 603 17.48 -8.11 8.06
CA ASP A 603 18.53 -8.00 7.03
C ASP A 603 19.85 -7.42 7.59
N THR A 604 19.82 -6.80 8.78
CA THR A 604 21.00 -6.27 9.49
C THR A 604 21.67 -7.30 10.39
N VAL A 605 20.87 -7.96 11.24
CA VAL A 605 21.40 -8.91 12.23
C VAL A 605 21.62 -10.29 11.64
N LEU A 606 20.91 -10.63 10.56
CA LEU A 606 21.04 -11.86 9.79
C LEU A 606 21.47 -11.51 8.35
N PRO A 607 22.68 -11.90 7.90
CA PRO A 607 23.21 -11.40 6.63
C PRO A 607 22.34 -11.70 5.42
N VAL A 608 22.14 -10.69 4.58
CA VAL A 608 21.51 -10.84 3.26
C VAL A 608 22.42 -11.65 2.33
N GLU A 609 21.82 -12.55 1.58
CA GLU A 609 22.48 -13.33 0.54
C GLU A 609 22.22 -12.68 -0.84
N THR A 610 23.29 -12.43 -1.58
CA THR A 610 23.21 -11.94 -2.96
C THR A 610 23.86 -12.96 -3.89
N LEU A 611 23.09 -13.48 -4.84
CA LEU A 611 23.58 -14.34 -5.91
C LEU A 611 23.76 -13.51 -7.19
N ILE A 612 24.98 -13.47 -7.70
CA ILE A 612 25.29 -12.85 -8.99
C ILE A 612 25.64 -13.94 -9.96
N ILE A 613 24.77 -14.20 -10.92
CA ILE A 613 24.92 -15.19 -11.97
C ILE A 613 25.39 -14.45 -13.23
N ARG A 614 26.50 -14.88 -13.81
CA ARG A 614 27.08 -14.30 -15.04
C ARG A 614 27.11 -15.35 -16.15
N GLY A 615 26.51 -15.02 -17.29
CA GLY A 615 26.41 -15.99 -18.40
C GLY A 615 25.64 -15.41 -19.58
N GLU A 616 25.17 -16.27 -20.46
CA GLU A 616 24.39 -15.92 -21.65
C GLU A 616 23.31 -16.95 -21.94
N GLY A 617 22.24 -16.49 -22.62
CA GLY A 617 21.18 -17.33 -23.18
C GLY A 617 20.42 -18.19 -22.15
N GLU A 618 19.90 -19.31 -22.60
CA GLU A 618 19.03 -20.18 -21.79
C GLU A 618 19.68 -20.65 -20.50
N THR A 619 20.97 -20.93 -20.48
CA THR A 619 21.66 -21.38 -19.26
C THR A 619 21.66 -20.34 -18.15
N LEU A 620 21.77 -19.05 -18.49
CA LEU A 620 21.68 -17.96 -17.53
C LEU A 620 20.28 -17.91 -16.92
N GLU A 621 19.24 -18.02 -17.75
CA GLU A 621 17.85 -18.01 -17.34
C GLU A 621 17.49 -19.25 -16.49
N ASP A 622 17.91 -20.45 -16.91
CA ASP A 622 17.69 -21.69 -16.14
C ASP A 622 18.27 -21.60 -14.73
N TRP A 623 19.47 -21.01 -14.59
CA TRP A 623 20.08 -20.84 -13.27
C TRP A 623 19.32 -19.83 -12.42
N ARG A 624 18.86 -18.74 -13.02
CA ARG A 624 18.02 -17.76 -12.35
C ARG A 624 16.72 -18.40 -11.85
N GLU A 625 15.96 -19.03 -12.75
CA GLU A 625 14.68 -19.65 -12.42
C GLU A 625 14.82 -20.74 -11.35
N THR A 626 15.84 -21.60 -11.49
CA THR A 626 16.11 -22.64 -10.50
C THR A 626 16.39 -22.06 -9.11
N THR A 627 17.15 -20.96 -9.01
CA THR A 627 17.49 -20.34 -7.72
C THR A 627 16.34 -19.52 -7.11
N GLN A 628 15.39 -19.07 -7.94
CA GLN A 628 14.22 -18.31 -7.54
C GLN A 628 12.96 -19.17 -7.28
N SER A 629 13.01 -20.47 -7.55
CA SER A 629 11.90 -21.39 -7.30
C SER A 629 11.64 -21.70 -5.82
N ILE A 630 12.48 -21.19 -4.91
CA ILE A 630 12.39 -21.41 -3.47
C ILE A 630 12.14 -20.06 -2.80
N PHE A 631 11.17 -20.00 -1.88
CA PHE A 631 10.95 -18.82 -1.06
C PHE A 631 12.17 -18.56 -0.16
N ALA A 632 12.87 -17.46 -0.42
CA ALA A 632 14.06 -17.04 0.32
C ALA A 632 14.10 -15.49 0.42
N PRO A 633 13.39 -14.88 1.37
CA PRO A 633 13.16 -13.43 1.41
C PRO A 633 14.41 -12.59 1.68
N ARG A 634 15.48 -13.19 2.22
CA ARG A 634 16.79 -12.54 2.42
C ARG A 634 17.77 -12.80 1.28
N ARG A 635 17.32 -13.42 0.17
CA ARG A 635 18.13 -13.71 -1.01
C ARG A 635 17.73 -12.80 -2.17
N MET A 636 18.70 -12.11 -2.75
CA MET A 636 18.58 -11.43 -4.02
C MET A 636 19.30 -12.23 -5.11
N VAL A 637 18.69 -12.37 -6.28
CA VAL A 637 19.27 -13.14 -7.40
C VAL A 637 19.33 -12.24 -8.63
N PHE A 638 20.52 -11.96 -9.11
CA PHE A 638 20.75 -11.15 -10.30
C PHE A 638 21.42 -11.99 -11.39
N ALA A 639 20.70 -12.26 -12.48
CA ALA A 639 21.22 -12.88 -13.68
C ALA A 639 21.72 -11.78 -14.63
N ILE A 640 23.03 -11.61 -14.70
CA ILE A 640 23.67 -10.49 -15.42
C ILE A 640 24.36 -11.01 -16.68
N PRO A 641 23.92 -10.61 -17.89
CA PRO A 641 24.54 -11.01 -19.16
C PRO A 641 26.05 -10.70 -19.19
N SER A 642 26.81 -11.56 -19.87
CA SER A 642 28.27 -11.40 -19.96
C SER A 642 28.70 -10.09 -20.61
N ASP A 643 27.90 -9.59 -21.55
CA ASP A 643 28.12 -8.34 -22.28
C ASP A 643 27.52 -7.10 -21.60
N ALA A 644 26.90 -7.24 -20.41
CA ALA A 644 26.35 -6.12 -19.67
C ALA A 644 27.40 -5.05 -19.39
N LYS A 645 27.05 -3.79 -19.71
CA LYS A 645 27.91 -2.62 -19.57
C LYS A 645 27.55 -1.83 -18.31
N ASP A 646 28.40 -0.88 -17.97
CA ASP A 646 28.17 0.08 -16.88
C ASP A 646 27.90 -0.57 -15.53
N LEU A 647 28.58 -1.70 -15.28
CA LEU A 647 28.47 -2.40 -14.01
C LEU A 647 29.21 -1.63 -12.90
N PRO A 648 28.63 -1.51 -11.70
CA PRO A 648 29.30 -0.89 -10.56
C PRO A 648 30.48 -1.74 -10.06
N GLU A 649 31.40 -1.09 -9.33
CA GLU A 649 32.64 -1.74 -8.85
C GLU A 649 32.37 -3.01 -8.03
N GLY A 650 31.34 -3.02 -7.20
CA GLY A 650 30.94 -4.21 -6.42
C GLY A 650 30.58 -5.43 -7.29
N ILE A 651 30.16 -5.21 -8.55
CA ILE A 651 29.77 -6.27 -9.50
C ILE A 651 30.89 -6.55 -10.52
N LYS A 652 31.65 -5.54 -10.94
CA LYS A 652 32.74 -5.69 -11.93
C LYS A 652 33.76 -6.79 -11.57
N GLY A 653 34.09 -6.91 -10.27
CA GLY A 653 34.97 -7.95 -9.78
C GLY A 653 34.45 -9.39 -9.95
N LYS A 654 33.14 -9.55 -10.25
CA LYS A 654 32.49 -10.84 -10.50
C LYS A 654 32.47 -11.09 -12.01
N ALA A 655 33.63 -11.46 -12.54
CA ALA A 655 33.84 -11.57 -13.97
C ALA A 655 32.99 -12.70 -14.60
N ALA A 656 32.41 -12.40 -15.79
CA ALA A 656 31.85 -13.43 -16.65
C ALA A 656 32.97 -14.40 -17.12
N LYS A 657 32.63 -15.66 -17.24
CA LYS A 657 33.50 -16.70 -17.82
C LYS A 657 32.93 -17.16 -19.16
N LYS A 658 33.62 -18.10 -19.81
CA LYS A 658 33.14 -18.71 -21.05
C LYS A 658 31.82 -19.50 -20.84
N GLU A 659 31.65 -20.06 -19.65
CA GLU A 659 30.45 -20.77 -19.22
C GLU A 659 29.77 -19.96 -18.11
N THR A 660 28.48 -20.23 -17.86
CA THR A 660 27.72 -19.59 -16.80
C THR A 660 28.33 -19.90 -15.44
N VAL A 661 28.53 -18.87 -14.62
CA VAL A 661 29.09 -18.96 -13.26
C VAL A 661 28.24 -18.14 -12.29
N ALA A 662 28.23 -18.54 -11.02
CA ALA A 662 27.59 -17.79 -9.97
C ALA A 662 28.59 -17.37 -8.88
N TYR A 663 28.32 -16.24 -8.26
CA TYR A 663 29.02 -15.76 -7.07
C TYR A 663 27.97 -15.59 -5.96
N GLN A 664 28.17 -16.29 -4.85
CA GLN A 664 27.36 -16.10 -3.65
C GLN A 664 28.06 -15.09 -2.75
N CYS A 665 27.40 -14.01 -2.43
CA CYS A 665 27.84 -13.03 -1.44
C CYS A 665 26.93 -13.10 -0.21
N VAL A 666 27.51 -13.12 0.97
CA VAL A 666 26.82 -13.08 2.27
C VAL A 666 27.31 -11.85 2.99
N GLY A 667 26.45 -10.84 3.11
CA GLY A 667 26.90 -9.51 3.45
C GLY A 667 27.95 -9.01 2.44
N MET A 668 29.11 -8.58 2.94
CA MET A 668 30.21 -8.08 2.11
C MET A 668 31.23 -9.16 1.66
N GLN A 669 31.02 -10.43 2.04
CA GLN A 669 31.94 -11.53 1.70
C GLN A 669 31.37 -12.36 0.56
N CYS A 670 32.13 -12.52 -0.52
CA CYS A 670 31.75 -13.30 -1.69
C CYS A 670 32.58 -14.58 -1.82
N SER A 671 31.95 -15.65 -2.33
CA SER A 671 32.58 -16.94 -2.65
C SER A 671 33.54 -16.82 -3.85
N ALA A 672 34.39 -17.84 -4.03
CA ALA A 672 34.96 -18.15 -5.33
C ALA A 672 33.83 -18.47 -6.33
N PRO A 673 34.05 -18.32 -7.66
CA PRO A 673 33.05 -18.61 -8.66
C PRO A 673 32.59 -20.08 -8.59
N LEU A 674 31.28 -20.29 -8.56
CA LEU A 674 30.61 -21.59 -8.63
C LEU A 674 30.33 -21.90 -10.09
N GLU A 675 30.94 -22.96 -10.62
CA GLU A 675 30.99 -23.26 -12.06
C GLU A 675 29.94 -24.28 -12.50
N SER A 676 29.05 -24.70 -11.60
CA SER A 676 27.93 -25.59 -11.93
C SER A 676 26.70 -25.25 -11.11
N ILE A 677 25.53 -25.49 -11.67
CA ILE A 677 24.25 -25.31 -10.94
C ILE A 677 24.19 -26.20 -9.71
N GLN A 678 24.75 -27.40 -9.74
CA GLN A 678 24.80 -28.32 -8.58
C GLN A 678 25.63 -27.74 -7.44
N ALA A 679 26.81 -27.13 -7.77
CA ALA A 679 27.62 -26.46 -6.76
C ALA A 679 26.88 -25.28 -6.15
N LEU A 680 26.18 -24.48 -6.96
CA LEU A 680 25.35 -23.38 -6.50
C LEU A 680 24.23 -23.88 -5.57
N LEU A 681 23.43 -24.85 -6.02
CA LEU A 681 22.31 -25.40 -5.23
C LEU A 681 22.79 -26.03 -3.93
N SER A 682 23.92 -26.76 -3.92
CA SER A 682 24.50 -27.31 -2.69
C SER A 682 24.92 -26.22 -1.72
N THR A 683 25.41 -25.10 -2.23
CA THR A 683 25.85 -23.96 -1.40
C THR A 683 24.66 -23.21 -0.77
N ILE A 684 23.57 -23.02 -1.52
CA ILE A 684 22.37 -22.32 -1.02
C ILE A 684 21.42 -23.21 -0.22
N ALA A 685 21.44 -24.54 -0.39
CA ALA A 685 20.63 -25.49 0.38
C ALA A 685 21.11 -25.68 1.81
N GLY A 686 22.38 -25.39 2.10
CA GLY A 686 22.96 -25.44 3.45
C GLY A 686 22.63 -24.22 4.32
N ARG A 687 21.77 -23.34 3.86
CA ARG A 687 21.40 -22.09 4.56
C ARG A 687 19.93 -21.82 4.53
#